data_6ade6cbf244ded1f1de1f1fc1ec883c9
#
_entry.id   6ade6cbf244ded1f1de1f1fc1ec883c9
#
_cell.length_a   1.000
_cell.length_b   1.000
_cell.length_c   1.000
_cell.angle_alpha   90.00
_cell.angle_beta   90.00
_cell.angle_gamma   90.00
#
_symmetry.space_group_name_H-M   'P 1'
#
loop_
_entity.id
_entity.type
_entity.pdbx_description
1 polymer ?
#
loop_
_entity_poly.entity_id
_entity_poly.type
_entity_poly.pdbx_seq_one_letter_code
_entity_poly.pdbx_strand_id
1 'polypeptide(L)'
;MRPVALTALILLFMLEARPASDFTLTVDNIMRGPALVGYEPTAVRWSADGSRILFQWKQSTDREIAPLDTYTVNRDGSGLRKLTVEEARHLPPAFGDTTKDKRLMVYSSAGDLFTVDNETGKVTQLTKTAEAESDPHFTQDGKRVSFTRNGNLYVISLDSGQLVQMTDIRPAGAPAASPAPATGGRGQGGGRGGRGAAEPAAVDAPEPRGTDSQEYLKKEQKELLQAVRERIELREELKKRNQDPRKPFTLQARQSVGVLRLTPDEKYVVASVFETAATPAKSTIVPNFVTDSAYTEDISGRSNVGDTQGTSRLAIFNVETGEVKWVDHGQKQAAAPPASTDRDIQMSPPVWSEDGTRAVIGGRSTDNKDRWIFDLDPATGKTRTLVNIHDDAWVGGPQGATNTLGWMKNDREVYFISEKTGYAQLYAVPFDGPAGGEPRPLTRGNWEVLDVLQSRDKSKFYLIANADGPFDQFLYEMAGDGGPLTRISKAPGRHTAVLSPDEHWIADVYSYSNRPPDLYIQENRPGQDLTRLTTSPTAEFARYAWQDPPIAMVPARDGVPVPARMYKPTNYRQGGPAVIFVHGSGYLQNVDHKWSTYYHEYMFHHLLMERGYLVLDVDYRGSAGYGRGWRTAVYQHMGGKDLDDIVDAARYAVAQHGTDPKRIGIYGGSYGGFLTLMAMFTQPDVFAAGAALRPVTDWATYNHGYTSDILNTPQADPEAYHRSSPIFFAEGLKGALLICHGMVDTNVEFQDTVRLTQRLIELHKENWSVAPYPVEDHTFVLASSWADEYKRILKLFESNLK
;
A
#
# COMPACT_ATOMS: atom_id res chain seq x y z
N MET A 1 -52.01 -17.69 60.05
CA MET A 1 -51.18 -17.03 59.07
C MET A 1 -50.26 -18.07 58.43
N ARG A 2 -50.47 -18.45 57.19
CA ARG A 2 -49.68 -19.43 56.46
C ARG A 2 -48.81 -18.64 55.48
N PRO A 3 -47.51 -18.95 55.30
CA PRO A 3 -46.74 -18.37 54.26
C PRO A 3 -46.94 -19.14 52.90
N VAL A 4 -47.13 -18.36 51.87
CA VAL A 4 -47.24 -18.84 50.47
C VAL A 4 -45.81 -18.98 49.93
N ALA A 5 -45.42 -20.18 49.52
CA ALA A 5 -44.14 -20.44 48.85
C ALA A 5 -44.32 -20.14 47.35
N LEU A 6 -43.55 -19.22 46.85
CA LEU A 6 -43.46 -18.86 45.42
C LEU A 6 -42.42 -19.77 44.78
N THR A 7 -42.85 -20.75 43.98
CA THR A 7 -41.99 -21.65 43.20
C THR A 7 -41.66 -20.99 41.89
N ALA A 8 -40.41 -20.53 41.68
CA ALA A 8 -39.91 -20.01 40.43
C ALA A 8 -39.62 -21.19 39.49
N LEU A 9 -40.35 -21.27 38.38
CA LEU A 9 -40.13 -22.21 37.30
C LEU A 9 -39.05 -21.66 36.37
N ILE A 10 -37.83 -22.19 36.46
CA ILE A 10 -36.75 -21.87 35.50
C ILE A 10 -36.99 -22.74 34.25
N LEU A 11 -37.44 -22.09 33.16
CA LEU A 11 -37.48 -22.68 31.84
C LEU A 11 -36.04 -22.67 31.26
N LEU A 12 -35.41 -23.83 31.29
CA LEU A 12 -34.20 -24.08 30.51
C LEU A 12 -34.59 -24.16 29.02
N PHE A 13 -34.34 -23.13 28.25
CA PHE A 13 -34.37 -23.25 26.79
C PHE A 13 -33.12 -24.09 26.40
N MET A 14 -33.33 -25.38 26.18
CA MET A 14 -32.39 -26.16 25.40
C MET A 14 -32.42 -25.60 23.97
N LEU A 15 -31.37 -24.89 23.57
CA LEU A 15 -31.08 -24.66 22.17
C LEU A 15 -30.79 -26.06 21.56
N GLU A 16 -31.77 -26.66 20.95
CA GLU A 16 -31.52 -27.78 20.03
C GLU A 16 -30.58 -27.27 18.94
N ALA A 17 -29.34 -27.77 18.91
CA ALA A 17 -28.46 -27.60 17.79
C ALA A 17 -29.16 -28.17 16.54
N ARG A 18 -29.62 -27.31 15.65
CA ARG A 18 -30.13 -27.72 14.35
C ARG A 18 -29.11 -28.64 13.72
N PRO A 19 -29.51 -29.85 13.20
CA PRO A 19 -28.57 -30.64 12.43
C PRO A 19 -28.05 -29.78 11.30
N ALA A 20 -26.73 -29.72 11.22
CA ALA A 20 -26.10 -28.89 10.20
C ALA A 20 -26.52 -29.45 8.84
N SER A 21 -27.22 -28.64 8.04
CA SER A 21 -27.62 -28.99 6.68
C SER A 21 -26.37 -29.31 5.85
N ASP A 22 -26.47 -30.34 5.00
CA ASP A 22 -25.42 -30.60 4.01
C ASP A 22 -25.21 -29.32 3.19
N PHE A 23 -23.92 -28.90 3.05
CA PHE A 23 -23.58 -27.72 2.26
C PHE A 23 -23.94 -27.97 0.79
N THR A 24 -24.84 -27.16 0.25
CA THR A 24 -25.23 -27.23 -1.16
C THR A 24 -24.52 -26.12 -1.93
N LEU A 25 -23.82 -26.46 -3.00
CA LEU A 25 -23.12 -25.51 -3.85
C LEU A 25 -24.14 -24.72 -4.70
N THR A 26 -24.49 -23.51 -4.23
CA THR A 26 -25.36 -22.56 -4.90
C THR A 26 -24.70 -21.19 -4.90
N VAL A 27 -25.08 -20.31 -5.84
CA VAL A 27 -24.56 -18.94 -5.87
C VAL A 27 -24.79 -18.23 -4.53
N ASP A 28 -26.00 -18.35 -3.95
CA ASP A 28 -26.30 -17.70 -2.66
C ASP A 28 -25.38 -18.20 -1.52
N ASN A 29 -25.05 -19.48 -1.50
CA ASN A 29 -24.18 -20.04 -0.46
C ASN A 29 -22.71 -19.63 -0.64
N ILE A 30 -22.17 -19.71 -1.85
CA ILE A 30 -20.76 -19.41 -2.10
C ILE A 30 -20.45 -17.91 -2.06
N MET A 31 -21.45 -17.04 -2.29
CA MET A 31 -21.26 -15.59 -2.28
C MET A 31 -21.45 -14.97 -0.90
N ARG A 32 -21.64 -15.75 0.15
CA ARG A 32 -21.66 -15.25 1.53
C ARG A 32 -20.29 -14.72 2.01
N GLY A 33 -19.25 -14.91 1.22
CA GLY A 33 -17.92 -14.39 1.51
C GLY A 33 -17.37 -14.87 2.86
N PRO A 34 -16.84 -13.96 3.69
CA PRO A 34 -16.25 -14.32 4.99
C PRO A 34 -17.23 -14.98 5.99
N ALA A 35 -18.55 -14.83 5.81
CA ALA A 35 -19.53 -15.57 6.61
C ALA A 35 -19.50 -17.09 6.32
N LEU A 36 -18.86 -17.52 5.24
CA LEU A 36 -18.63 -18.91 4.89
C LEU A 36 -17.17 -19.33 5.06
N VAL A 37 -16.25 -18.60 4.41
CA VAL A 37 -14.81 -18.96 4.37
C VAL A 37 -14.04 -18.49 5.59
N GLY A 38 -14.64 -17.65 6.45
CA GLY A 38 -13.98 -17.04 7.61
C GLY A 38 -13.18 -15.80 7.25
N TYR A 39 -12.69 -15.10 8.27
CA TYR A 39 -11.83 -13.93 8.12
C TYR A 39 -10.38 -14.32 8.33
N GLU A 40 -9.49 -13.79 7.53
CA GLU A 40 -8.05 -13.97 7.67
C GLU A 40 -7.54 -13.27 8.93
N PRO A 41 -6.73 -13.93 9.79
CA PRO A 41 -5.96 -13.26 10.83
C PRO A 41 -4.95 -12.29 10.22
N THR A 42 -5.01 -11.00 10.59
CA THR A 42 -4.17 -9.95 10.03
C THR A 42 -3.39 -9.22 11.13
N ALA A 43 -2.46 -8.35 10.75
CA ALA A 43 -1.64 -7.57 11.69
C ALA A 43 -1.03 -8.43 12.81
N VAL A 44 -0.59 -9.64 12.45
CA VAL A 44 0.01 -10.60 13.38
C VAL A 44 1.31 -10.05 13.95
N ARG A 45 1.44 -10.10 15.28
CA ARG A 45 2.65 -9.71 15.99
C ARG A 45 2.82 -10.48 17.28
N TRP A 46 4.03 -10.54 17.76
CA TRP A 46 4.35 -11.11 19.06
C TRP A 46 4.19 -10.09 20.20
N SER A 47 3.87 -10.57 21.39
CA SER A 47 4.14 -9.80 22.60
C SER A 47 5.64 -9.62 22.78
N ALA A 48 6.03 -8.57 23.52
CA ALA A 48 7.43 -8.23 23.72
C ALA A 48 8.27 -9.38 24.30
N ASP A 49 7.69 -10.15 25.23
CA ASP A 49 8.29 -11.34 25.85
C ASP A 49 8.25 -12.62 25.01
N GLY A 50 7.65 -12.56 23.79
CA GLY A 50 7.50 -13.71 22.92
C GLY A 50 6.58 -14.82 23.46
N SER A 51 5.80 -14.57 24.49
CA SER A 51 4.92 -15.56 25.11
C SER A 51 3.56 -15.68 24.44
N ARG A 52 3.12 -14.61 23.75
CA ARG A 52 1.81 -14.51 23.12
C ARG A 52 1.90 -13.94 21.71
N ILE A 53 0.91 -14.28 20.90
CA ILE A 53 0.68 -13.69 19.59
C ILE A 53 -0.58 -12.83 19.67
N LEU A 54 -0.51 -11.64 19.10
CA LEU A 54 -1.58 -10.66 18.97
C LEU A 54 -1.91 -10.51 17.49
N PHE A 55 -3.19 -10.40 17.15
CA PHE A 55 -3.62 -10.26 15.75
C PHE A 55 -5.01 -9.63 15.69
N GLN A 56 -5.34 -9.08 14.50
CA GLN A 56 -6.67 -8.58 14.20
C GLN A 56 -7.47 -9.71 13.56
N TRP A 57 -8.67 -9.96 14.08
CA TRP A 57 -9.53 -11.03 13.59
C TRP A 57 -11.00 -10.77 13.92
N LYS A 58 -11.87 -11.56 13.30
CA LYS A 58 -13.31 -11.52 13.49
C LYS A 58 -13.89 -12.92 13.25
N GLN A 59 -14.93 -13.29 14.00
CA GLN A 59 -15.63 -14.54 13.79
C GLN A 59 -16.58 -14.44 12.59
N SER A 60 -16.81 -15.54 11.89
CA SER A 60 -17.78 -15.62 10.76
C SER A 60 -19.21 -15.29 11.17
N THR A 61 -19.54 -15.33 12.46
CA THR A 61 -20.84 -14.97 13.04
C THR A 61 -20.99 -13.49 13.36
N ASP A 62 -19.92 -12.72 13.31
CA ASP A 62 -19.96 -11.29 13.56
C ASP A 62 -20.58 -10.55 12.36
N ARG A 63 -21.13 -9.36 12.62
CA ARG A 63 -21.73 -8.53 11.55
C ARG A 63 -20.67 -8.24 10.47
N GLU A 64 -21.05 -8.37 9.20
CA GLU A 64 -20.15 -8.18 8.06
C GLU A 64 -19.43 -6.82 8.07
N ILE A 65 -20.14 -5.77 8.43
CA ILE A 65 -19.60 -4.40 8.51
C ILE A 65 -18.87 -4.09 9.82
N ALA A 66 -18.85 -5.03 10.79
CA ALA A 66 -18.14 -4.79 12.05
C ALA A 66 -16.62 -4.72 11.80
N PRO A 67 -15.89 -3.85 12.51
CA PRO A 67 -14.43 -3.81 12.41
C PRO A 67 -13.80 -5.11 12.93
N LEU A 68 -12.56 -5.38 12.53
CA LEU A 68 -11.77 -6.44 13.13
C LEU A 68 -11.47 -6.11 14.60
N ASP A 69 -11.50 -7.12 15.44
CA ASP A 69 -11.17 -7.04 16.86
C ASP A 69 -9.74 -7.55 17.11
N THR A 70 -9.13 -7.09 18.19
CA THR A 70 -7.84 -7.60 18.60
C THR A 70 -8.01 -8.90 19.40
N TYR A 71 -7.33 -9.95 18.95
CA TYR A 71 -7.25 -11.25 19.62
C TYR A 71 -5.85 -11.50 20.16
N THR A 72 -5.76 -12.40 21.11
CA THR A 72 -4.51 -12.95 21.62
C THR A 72 -4.60 -14.47 21.74
N VAL A 73 -3.46 -15.13 21.58
CA VAL A 73 -3.27 -16.56 21.83
C VAL A 73 -1.89 -16.79 22.41
N ASN A 74 -1.76 -17.70 23.37
CA ASN A 74 -0.47 -18.09 23.93
C ASN A 74 0.34 -18.88 22.87
N ARG A 75 1.66 -18.85 22.98
CA ARG A 75 2.57 -19.58 22.10
C ARG A 75 2.29 -21.10 22.05
N ASP A 76 1.78 -21.69 23.11
CA ASP A 76 1.38 -23.10 23.17
C ASP A 76 0.00 -23.39 22.57
N GLY A 77 -0.67 -22.39 22.02
CA GLY A 77 -2.01 -22.47 21.43
C GLY A 77 -3.15 -22.33 22.46
N SER A 78 -2.86 -22.26 23.74
CA SER A 78 -3.88 -22.05 24.76
C SER A 78 -4.32 -20.58 24.85
N GLY A 79 -5.45 -20.29 25.49
CA GLY A 79 -5.87 -18.95 25.83
C GLY A 79 -6.28 -18.06 24.64
N LEU A 80 -6.68 -18.65 23.50
CA LEU A 80 -7.24 -17.89 22.38
C LEU A 80 -8.49 -17.13 22.85
N ARG A 81 -8.44 -15.81 22.79
CA ARG A 81 -9.56 -14.94 23.16
C ARG A 81 -9.51 -13.58 22.50
N LYS A 82 -10.66 -12.97 22.36
CA LYS A 82 -10.80 -11.56 22.02
C LYS A 82 -10.38 -10.70 23.23
N LEU A 83 -9.67 -9.61 22.98
CA LEU A 83 -9.36 -8.62 23.98
C LEU A 83 -10.55 -7.66 24.18
N THR A 84 -10.71 -7.15 25.39
CA THR A 84 -11.64 -6.05 25.64
C THR A 84 -11.12 -4.77 24.96
N VAL A 85 -12.01 -3.81 24.73
CA VAL A 85 -11.63 -2.50 24.17
C VAL A 85 -10.58 -1.80 25.04
N GLU A 86 -10.68 -1.96 26.35
CA GLU A 86 -9.74 -1.38 27.31
C GLU A 86 -8.36 -2.03 27.19
N GLU A 87 -8.29 -3.39 27.17
CA GLU A 87 -7.03 -4.10 26.95
C GLU A 87 -6.40 -3.73 25.60
N ALA A 88 -7.21 -3.68 24.53
CA ALA A 88 -6.71 -3.37 23.19
C ALA A 88 -6.19 -1.93 23.06
N ARG A 89 -6.81 -0.97 23.76
CA ARG A 89 -6.41 0.45 23.77
C ARG A 89 -5.00 0.66 24.32
N HIS A 90 -4.58 -0.17 25.26
CA HIS A 90 -3.27 -0.08 25.90
C HIS A 90 -2.18 -0.92 25.22
N LEU A 91 -2.53 -1.62 24.15
CA LEU A 91 -1.53 -2.39 23.40
C LEU A 91 -0.68 -1.47 22.52
N PRO A 92 0.64 -1.66 22.51
CA PRO A 92 1.50 -1.03 21.52
C PRO A 92 1.07 -1.45 20.10
N PRO A 93 1.27 -0.62 19.07
CA PRO A 93 1.06 -1.03 17.68
C PRO A 93 2.05 -2.14 17.28
N ALA A 94 1.83 -2.74 16.12
CA ALA A 94 2.71 -3.78 15.59
C ALA A 94 4.11 -3.24 15.25
N PHE A 95 4.20 -1.97 14.89
CA PHE A 95 5.42 -1.31 14.42
C PHE A 95 5.63 0.01 15.17
N GLY A 96 6.88 0.26 15.49
CA GLY A 96 7.36 1.50 16.07
C GLY A 96 8.88 1.52 15.95
N ASP A 97 9.48 2.67 16.15
CA ASP A 97 10.93 2.77 16.17
C ASP A 97 11.49 2.21 17.48
N THR A 98 12.66 1.58 17.43
CA THR A 98 13.26 0.92 18.59
C THR A 98 14.66 1.44 18.87
N THR A 99 15.05 1.43 20.14
CA THR A 99 16.45 1.61 20.54
C THR A 99 17.33 0.52 19.91
N LYS A 100 18.64 0.77 19.77
CA LYS A 100 19.59 -0.18 19.17
C LYS A 100 19.61 -1.54 19.87
N ASP A 101 19.47 -1.55 21.19
CA ASP A 101 19.34 -2.77 22.00
C ASP A 101 17.95 -3.41 21.89
N LYS A 102 17.02 -2.75 21.16
CA LYS A 102 15.62 -3.16 20.96
C LYS A 102 14.81 -3.29 22.25
N ARG A 103 15.30 -2.71 23.33
CA ARG A 103 14.62 -2.73 24.62
C ARG A 103 13.41 -1.79 24.65
N LEU A 104 13.56 -0.58 24.15
CA LEU A 104 12.45 0.37 24.10
C LEU A 104 11.93 0.48 22.66
N MET A 105 10.61 0.55 22.54
CA MET A 105 9.93 0.94 21.30
C MET A 105 9.16 2.22 21.54
N VAL A 106 9.22 3.18 20.60
CA VAL A 106 8.43 4.41 20.61
C VAL A 106 7.38 4.36 19.50
N TYR A 107 6.18 4.86 19.80
CA TYR A 107 5.07 4.92 18.85
C TYR A 107 4.15 6.10 19.16
N SER A 108 3.31 6.45 18.20
CA SER A 108 2.24 7.42 18.39
C SER A 108 0.89 6.71 18.42
N SER A 109 0.00 7.13 19.30
CA SER A 109 -1.36 6.62 19.39
C SER A 109 -2.32 7.74 19.82
N ALA A 110 -3.43 7.89 19.10
CA ALA A 110 -4.42 8.95 19.31
C ALA A 110 -3.84 10.38 19.36
N GLY A 111 -2.72 10.62 18.68
CA GLY A 111 -2.05 11.91 18.61
C GLY A 111 -1.02 12.16 19.69
N ASP A 112 -0.83 11.24 20.64
CA ASP A 112 0.20 11.33 21.70
C ASP A 112 1.32 10.30 21.47
N LEU A 113 2.47 10.53 22.11
CA LEU A 113 3.64 9.66 22.06
C LEU A 113 3.70 8.73 23.27
N PHE A 114 4.09 7.50 23.01
CA PHE A 114 4.26 6.45 24.03
C PHE A 114 5.57 5.71 23.80
N THR A 115 6.14 5.21 24.88
CA THR A 115 7.17 4.17 24.84
C THR A 115 6.69 2.90 25.51
N VAL A 116 7.18 1.78 25.01
CA VAL A 116 7.01 0.48 25.67
C VAL A 116 8.38 -0.17 25.89
N ASP A 117 8.59 -0.68 27.08
CA ASP A 117 9.73 -1.52 27.39
C ASP A 117 9.41 -2.95 26.93
N ASN A 118 10.13 -3.43 25.96
CA ASN A 118 9.89 -4.71 25.31
C ASN A 118 10.21 -5.94 26.21
N GLU A 119 10.95 -5.75 27.31
CA GLU A 119 11.22 -6.82 28.28
C GLU A 119 10.10 -6.95 29.30
N THR A 120 9.61 -5.81 29.78
CA THR A 120 8.62 -5.78 30.88
C THR A 120 7.19 -5.55 30.41
N GLY A 121 7.00 -5.11 29.15
CA GLY A 121 5.70 -4.71 28.61
C GLY A 121 5.17 -3.39 29.19
N LYS A 122 5.98 -2.65 29.98
CA LYS A 122 5.57 -1.40 30.60
C LYS A 122 5.41 -0.31 29.55
N VAL A 123 4.20 0.24 29.44
CA VAL A 123 3.89 1.40 28.59
C VAL A 123 4.04 2.68 29.40
N THR A 124 4.69 3.69 28.82
CA THR A 124 4.84 5.02 29.39
C THR A 124 4.37 6.07 28.38
N GLN A 125 3.41 6.90 28.74
CA GLN A 125 2.99 8.05 27.94
C GLN A 125 4.01 9.17 28.06
N LEU A 126 4.55 9.66 26.93
CA LEU A 126 5.54 10.74 26.89
C LEU A 126 4.89 12.12 26.75
N THR A 127 3.80 12.20 25.98
CA THR A 127 3.09 13.46 25.72
C THR A 127 1.60 13.31 26.02
N LYS A 128 0.95 14.43 26.32
CA LYS A 128 -0.50 14.55 26.45
C LYS A 128 -0.88 15.97 26.04
N THR A 129 -1.09 16.15 24.74
CA THR A 129 -1.30 17.48 24.17
C THR A 129 -2.57 17.51 23.30
N ALA A 130 -3.06 18.71 22.98
CA ALA A 130 -4.20 18.88 22.08
C ALA A 130 -3.78 18.77 20.61
N GLU A 131 -2.49 18.95 20.31
CA GLU A 131 -1.93 18.86 18.98
C GLU A 131 -1.38 17.45 18.74
N ALA A 132 -1.62 16.90 17.56
CA ALA A 132 -1.17 15.56 17.24
C ALA A 132 0.35 15.51 17.00
N GLU A 133 0.99 14.58 17.69
CA GLU A 133 2.37 14.17 17.45
C GLU A 133 2.38 12.87 16.63
N SER A 134 3.28 12.80 15.66
CA SER A 134 3.39 11.69 14.73
C SER A 134 4.84 11.36 14.41
N ASP A 135 5.04 10.16 13.85
CA ASP A 135 6.31 9.72 13.27
C ASP A 135 7.49 9.79 14.27
N PRO A 136 7.36 9.21 15.49
CA PRO A 136 8.40 9.26 16.48
C PRO A 136 9.57 8.34 16.17
N HIS A 137 10.81 8.83 16.41
CA HIS A 137 12.05 8.08 16.26
C HIS A 137 13.00 8.35 17.43
N PHE A 138 13.69 7.32 17.90
CA PHE A 138 14.76 7.51 18.83
C PHE A 138 15.94 8.28 18.21
N THR A 139 16.60 9.10 19.00
CA THR A 139 17.93 9.60 18.64
C THR A 139 18.95 8.46 18.69
N GLN A 140 20.10 8.66 18.05
CA GLN A 140 21.16 7.65 17.94
C GLN A 140 21.63 7.06 19.28
N ASP A 141 21.56 7.86 20.35
CA ASP A 141 21.91 7.47 21.72
C ASP A 141 20.76 6.80 22.50
N GLY A 142 19.54 6.76 21.92
CA GLY A 142 18.35 6.17 22.52
C GLY A 142 17.78 6.96 23.72
N LYS A 143 18.30 8.16 24.01
CA LYS A 143 17.90 8.93 25.20
C LYS A 143 16.81 9.96 24.94
N ARG A 144 16.57 10.27 23.68
CA ARG A 144 15.57 11.23 23.24
C ARG A 144 14.74 10.66 22.11
N VAL A 145 13.59 11.27 21.88
CA VAL A 145 12.67 10.92 20.81
C VAL A 145 12.41 12.17 19.95
N SER A 146 12.69 12.07 18.65
CA SER A 146 12.29 13.05 17.66
C SER A 146 10.89 12.72 17.15
N PHE A 147 10.08 13.73 16.85
CA PHE A 147 8.73 13.55 16.34
C PHE A 147 8.26 14.79 15.56
N THR A 148 7.24 14.61 14.74
CA THR A 148 6.63 15.69 13.98
C THR A 148 5.37 16.22 14.68
N ARG A 149 5.27 17.55 14.79
CA ARG A 149 4.08 18.28 15.24
C ARG A 149 3.92 19.56 14.42
N ASN A 150 2.72 19.76 13.85
CA ASN A 150 2.41 20.93 13.01
C ASN A 150 3.44 21.23 11.93
N GLY A 151 3.93 20.19 11.22
CA GLY A 151 4.91 20.31 10.15
C GLY A 151 6.32 20.71 10.58
N ASN A 152 6.63 20.60 11.88
CA ASN A 152 7.95 20.84 12.44
C ASN A 152 8.45 19.63 13.22
N LEU A 153 9.78 19.47 13.25
CA LEU A 153 10.43 18.44 14.04
C LEU A 153 10.72 18.95 15.45
N TYR A 154 10.38 18.11 16.42
CA TYR A 154 10.67 18.30 17.83
C TYR A 154 11.47 17.13 18.38
N VAL A 155 12.18 17.36 19.47
CA VAL A 155 12.89 16.32 20.23
C VAL A 155 12.51 16.45 21.70
N ILE A 156 12.11 15.32 22.32
CA ILE A 156 11.82 15.24 23.76
C ILE A 156 12.84 14.32 24.45
N SER A 157 13.39 14.77 25.58
CA SER A 157 14.26 13.97 26.41
C SER A 157 13.46 12.99 27.27
N LEU A 158 13.84 11.71 27.29
CA LEU A 158 13.17 10.69 28.08
C LEU A 158 13.41 10.85 29.59
N ASP A 159 14.55 11.40 29.99
CA ASP A 159 14.92 11.55 31.41
C ASP A 159 14.32 12.82 32.01
N SER A 160 14.41 13.96 31.29
CA SER A 160 14.03 15.28 31.80
C SER A 160 12.66 15.77 31.33
N GLY A 161 12.10 15.18 30.27
CA GLY A 161 10.91 15.69 29.59
C GLY A 161 11.16 17.01 28.86
N GLN A 162 12.42 17.47 28.73
CA GLN A 162 12.74 18.68 28.00
C GLN A 162 12.35 18.56 26.55
N LEU A 163 11.57 19.52 26.05
CA LEU A 163 11.11 19.60 24.66
C LEU A 163 11.91 20.69 23.94
N VAL A 164 12.45 20.33 22.78
CA VAL A 164 13.20 21.24 21.89
C VAL A 164 12.61 21.18 20.49
N GLN A 165 12.33 22.32 19.90
CA GLN A 165 11.94 22.43 18.48
C GLN A 165 13.22 22.48 17.61
N MET A 166 13.33 21.58 16.65
CA MET A 166 14.51 21.42 15.78
C MET A 166 14.40 22.22 14.47
N THR A 167 13.18 22.47 13.98
CA THR A 167 12.93 23.21 12.73
C THR A 167 11.94 24.36 12.98
N ASP A 168 12.03 25.44 12.19
CA ASP A 168 11.02 26.51 12.12
C ASP A 168 10.51 26.61 10.67
N ILE A 169 9.63 25.68 10.31
CA ILE A 169 9.01 25.63 8.98
C ILE A 169 7.63 26.27 9.09
N ARG A 170 7.39 27.28 8.27
CA ARG A 170 6.16 28.09 8.31
C ARG A 170 5.37 27.90 7.01
N PRO A 171 4.03 27.81 7.08
CA PRO A 171 3.20 27.76 5.89
C PRO A 171 3.30 29.05 5.09
N ALA A 172 3.00 28.99 3.80
CA ALA A 172 2.97 30.15 2.92
C ALA A 172 2.01 31.22 3.47
N GLY A 173 2.48 32.47 3.52
CA GLY A 173 1.67 33.61 4.01
C GLY A 173 1.53 33.70 5.52
N ALA A 174 2.20 32.81 6.28
CA ALA A 174 2.23 32.96 7.74
C ALA A 174 2.86 34.29 8.16
N PRO A 175 2.23 35.07 9.05
CA PRO A 175 2.85 36.27 9.59
C PRO A 175 4.15 35.92 10.33
N ALA A 176 5.14 36.79 10.31
CA ALA A 176 6.35 36.64 11.10
C ALA A 176 5.94 36.39 12.56
N ALA A 177 6.47 35.32 13.18
CA ALA A 177 6.09 34.96 14.55
C ALA A 177 6.41 36.12 15.51
N SER A 178 5.42 36.54 16.28
CA SER A 178 5.67 37.39 17.43
C SER A 178 6.32 36.52 18.52
N PRO A 179 7.36 36.98 19.23
CA PRO A 179 7.93 36.23 20.33
C PRO A 179 6.86 36.01 21.42
N ALA A 180 6.92 34.83 22.02
CA ALA A 180 6.03 34.47 23.13
C ALA A 180 6.13 35.50 24.24
N PRO A 181 5.00 35.91 24.86
CA PRO A 181 5.05 36.85 25.96
C PRO A 181 5.81 36.22 27.14
N ALA A 182 6.84 36.92 27.61
CA ALA A 182 7.57 36.51 28.78
C ALA A 182 6.58 36.42 29.98
N THR A 183 6.43 35.22 30.54
CA THR A 183 5.66 35.03 31.75
C THR A 183 6.31 35.74 32.93
N GLY A 184 5.94 36.98 33.13
CA GLY A 184 6.27 37.80 34.32
C GLY A 184 5.21 37.55 35.39
N GLY A 185 5.69 37.28 36.58
CA GLY A 185 5.00 36.82 37.77
C GLY A 185 3.75 37.58 38.21
N ARG A 186 2.87 36.83 38.85
CA ARG A 186 1.70 37.27 39.60
C ARG A 186 2.09 38.29 40.68
N GLY A 187 1.50 39.46 40.59
CA GLY A 187 1.41 40.42 41.71
C GLY A 187 -0.03 40.87 41.90
N GLN A 188 -0.71 40.43 42.91
CA GLN A 188 -2.00 40.96 43.42
C GLN A 188 -1.81 42.30 44.05
N GLY A 189 -2.67 43.27 43.74
CA GLY A 189 -2.74 44.51 44.52
C GLY A 189 -3.64 45.57 43.89
N GLY A 190 -4.84 45.72 44.43
CA GLY A 190 -5.76 46.79 44.02
C GLY A 190 -5.30 48.18 44.47
N GLY A 191 -5.67 49.23 43.72
CA GLY A 191 -5.45 50.67 44.10
C GLY A 191 -5.85 51.60 42.95
N ARG A 192 -6.75 52.50 43.28
CA ARG A 192 -7.34 53.54 42.44
C ARG A 192 -6.30 54.55 41.90
N GLY A 193 -6.45 54.94 40.71
CA GLY A 193 -6.28 56.31 40.19
C GLY A 193 -4.83 56.77 40.00
N GLY A 194 -4.30 56.64 38.84
CA GLY A 194 -3.10 57.36 38.36
C GLY A 194 -3.00 57.32 36.85
N ARG A 195 -2.86 58.49 36.22
CA ARG A 195 -2.63 58.62 34.80
C ARG A 195 -1.47 57.68 34.38
N GLY A 196 -1.81 56.55 33.76
CA GLY A 196 -0.88 55.56 33.35
C GLY A 196 0.01 56.08 32.18
N ALA A 197 1.30 55.94 32.42
CA ALA A 197 2.25 55.93 31.31
C ALA A 197 1.87 54.77 30.38
N ALA A 198 1.71 55.04 29.12
CA ALA A 198 1.43 54.02 28.12
C ALA A 198 2.52 52.90 28.20
N GLU A 199 2.10 51.67 28.43
CA GLU A 199 2.96 50.51 28.27
C GLU A 199 3.62 50.52 26.89
N PRO A 200 4.91 50.22 26.78
CA PRO A 200 5.54 50.14 25.44
C PRO A 200 4.83 49.06 24.65
N ALA A 201 4.24 49.46 23.53
CA ALA A 201 3.63 48.56 22.56
C ALA A 201 4.59 47.36 22.23
N ALA A 202 4.01 46.18 22.03
CA ALA A 202 4.72 44.99 21.65
C ALA A 202 5.78 45.25 20.55
N VAL A 203 7.01 44.79 20.84
CA VAL A 203 8.25 45.19 20.16
C VAL A 203 8.46 44.54 18.78
N ASP A 204 7.60 43.72 18.25
CA ASP A 204 7.95 42.77 17.17
C ASP A 204 7.02 42.66 15.94
N ALA A 205 6.08 43.48 15.74
CA ALA A 205 5.44 43.60 14.41
C ALA A 205 6.23 44.55 13.51
N PRO A 206 6.59 44.18 12.27
CA PRO A 206 7.11 45.16 11.34
C PRO A 206 6.05 46.23 11.18
N GLU A 207 6.39 47.48 11.55
CA GLU A 207 5.49 48.58 11.35
C GLU A 207 5.13 48.66 9.86
N PRO A 208 3.85 48.66 9.47
CA PRO A 208 3.48 48.80 8.08
C PRO A 208 4.06 50.14 7.55
N ARG A 209 4.62 50.10 6.35
CA ARG A 209 5.15 51.29 5.68
C ARG A 209 4.05 52.31 5.62
N GLY A 210 4.29 53.44 6.26
CA GLY A 210 3.37 54.56 6.25
C GLY A 210 3.32 55.31 4.92
N THR A 211 2.51 56.38 4.82
CA THR A 211 2.55 57.29 3.68
C THR A 211 3.92 57.99 3.62
N ASP A 212 4.32 58.51 2.50
CA ASP A 212 5.60 59.21 2.35
C ASP A 212 5.76 60.37 3.35
N SER A 213 4.66 61.03 3.73
CA SER A 213 4.64 62.03 4.79
C SER A 213 4.91 61.45 6.17
N GLN A 214 4.34 60.29 6.49
CA GLN A 214 4.57 59.60 7.76
C GLN A 214 6.01 59.08 7.87
N GLU A 215 6.57 58.59 6.80
CA GLU A 215 7.97 58.18 6.76
C GLU A 215 8.93 59.35 6.87
N TYR A 216 8.61 60.47 6.24
CA TYR A 216 9.36 61.70 6.42
C TYR A 216 9.36 62.17 7.88
N LEU A 217 8.18 62.22 8.53
CA LEU A 217 8.07 62.60 9.95
C LEU A 217 8.78 61.63 10.88
N LYS A 218 8.74 60.35 10.63
CA LYS A 218 9.53 59.37 11.38
C LYS A 218 11.03 59.62 11.25
N LYS A 219 11.49 59.94 10.06
CA LYS A 219 12.90 60.26 9.81
C LYS A 219 13.30 61.55 10.53
N GLU A 220 12.48 62.61 10.40
CA GLU A 220 12.71 63.90 11.04
C GLU A 220 12.76 63.77 12.57
N GLN A 221 11.81 63.02 13.20
CA GLN A 221 11.84 62.80 14.65
C GLN A 221 13.06 61.99 15.08
N LYS A 222 13.51 61.05 14.27
CA LYS A 222 14.73 60.28 14.52
C LYS A 222 15.98 61.12 14.44
N GLU A 223 16.00 62.11 13.57
CA GLU A 223 17.13 63.05 13.40
C GLU A 223 17.18 64.12 14.46
N LEU A 224 16.02 64.61 14.93
CA LEU A 224 15.91 65.70 15.88
C LEU A 224 15.89 65.27 17.34
N LEU A 225 15.33 64.15 17.69
CA LEU A 225 15.10 63.76 19.09
C LEU A 225 16.02 62.60 19.53
N GLN A 226 16.96 62.88 20.43
CA GLN A 226 17.89 61.92 20.97
C GLN A 226 17.16 60.76 21.67
N ALA A 227 16.10 61.01 22.44
CA ALA A 227 15.31 60.02 23.08
C ALA A 227 14.62 59.05 22.11
N VAL A 228 14.31 59.48 20.89
CA VAL A 228 13.76 58.59 19.83
C VAL A 228 14.85 57.70 19.25
N ARG A 229 16.05 58.21 19.07
CA ARG A 229 17.21 57.44 18.63
C ARG A 229 17.57 56.35 19.62
N GLU A 230 17.71 56.75 20.92
CA GLU A 230 18.04 55.79 22.01
C GLU A 230 16.97 54.69 22.14
N ARG A 231 15.67 55.02 21.99
CA ARG A 231 14.62 53.97 21.99
C ARG A 231 14.67 53.03 20.79
N ILE A 232 15.03 53.54 19.63
CA ILE A 232 15.19 52.70 18.41
C ILE A 232 16.41 51.81 18.57
N GLU A 233 17.55 52.39 19.04
CA GLU A 233 18.77 51.59 19.30
C GLU A 233 18.55 50.51 20.34
N LEU A 234 17.89 50.85 21.47
CA LEU A 234 17.54 49.87 22.47
C LEU A 234 16.59 48.77 21.94
N ARG A 235 15.63 49.19 21.10
CA ARG A 235 14.72 48.23 20.46
C ARG A 235 15.49 47.27 19.52
N GLU A 236 16.42 47.81 18.73
CA GLU A 236 17.28 47.00 17.86
C GLU A 236 18.22 46.08 18.63
N GLU A 237 18.79 46.59 19.75
CA GLU A 237 19.60 45.76 20.65
C GLU A 237 18.82 44.63 21.29
N LEU A 238 17.62 44.91 21.83
CA LEU A 238 16.72 43.91 22.38
C LEU A 238 16.28 42.90 21.33
N LYS A 239 15.99 43.37 20.13
CA LYS A 239 15.65 42.48 19.01
C LYS A 239 16.82 41.57 18.64
N LYS A 240 18.06 42.09 18.55
CA LYS A 240 19.25 41.27 18.33
C LYS A 240 19.53 40.29 19.47
N ARG A 241 19.31 40.70 20.71
CA ARG A 241 19.52 39.90 21.91
C ARG A 241 18.51 38.77 22.04
N ASN A 242 17.27 39.00 21.62
CA ASN A 242 16.17 38.03 21.73
C ASN A 242 15.92 37.25 20.41
N GLN A 243 16.68 37.53 19.36
CA GLN A 243 16.50 36.86 18.09
C GLN A 243 17.06 35.43 18.18
N ASP A 244 16.20 34.43 18.00
CA ASP A 244 16.65 33.06 17.75
C ASP A 244 17.61 33.11 16.55
N PRO A 245 18.85 32.62 16.67
CA PRO A 245 19.78 32.58 15.56
C PRO A 245 19.28 31.79 14.35
N ARG A 246 18.29 30.90 14.56
CA ARG A 246 17.68 30.11 13.49
C ARG A 246 16.84 30.95 12.53
N LYS A 247 17.13 30.80 11.26
CA LYS A 247 16.31 31.41 10.21
C LYS A 247 15.07 30.55 9.95
N PRO A 248 13.85 31.12 10.01
CA PRO A 248 12.65 30.38 9.65
C PRO A 248 12.66 30.08 8.14
N PHE A 249 12.21 28.88 7.78
CA PHE A 249 11.95 28.50 6.39
C PHE A 249 10.46 28.66 6.09
N THR A 250 10.13 29.60 5.23
CA THR A 250 8.75 29.81 4.80
C THR A 250 8.49 29.05 3.51
N LEU A 251 7.54 28.12 3.57
CA LEU A 251 7.07 27.40 2.40
C LEU A 251 6.49 28.38 1.37
N GLN A 252 6.72 28.09 0.11
CA GLN A 252 6.07 28.82 -0.97
C GLN A 252 4.60 28.39 -1.10
N ALA A 253 3.81 29.21 -1.78
CA ALA A 253 2.46 28.80 -2.16
C ALA A 253 2.53 27.43 -2.89
N ARG A 254 1.64 26.52 -2.55
CA ARG A 254 1.57 25.13 -3.07
C ARG A 254 2.63 24.17 -2.53
N GLN A 255 3.53 24.57 -1.64
CA GLN A 255 4.45 23.67 -0.98
C GLN A 255 3.88 23.16 0.34
N SER A 256 4.17 21.90 0.63
CA SER A 256 3.88 21.23 1.91
C SER A 256 5.07 20.37 2.33
N VAL A 257 5.21 20.16 3.63
CA VAL A 257 6.23 19.29 4.20
C VAL A 257 5.62 17.92 4.49
N GLY A 258 6.33 16.87 4.09
CA GLY A 258 6.01 15.49 4.45
C GLY A 258 6.88 14.98 5.59
N VAL A 259 7.62 13.89 5.33
CA VAL A 259 8.47 13.23 6.33
C VAL A 259 9.63 14.12 6.76
N LEU A 260 9.85 14.21 8.08
CA LEU A 260 10.99 14.89 8.71
C LEU A 260 11.86 13.86 9.44
N ARG A 261 13.16 13.83 9.16
CA ARG A 261 14.11 12.89 9.79
C ARG A 261 15.31 13.65 10.34
N LEU A 262 15.54 13.50 11.66
CA LEU A 262 16.75 14.00 12.30
C LEU A 262 17.95 13.16 11.87
N THR A 263 19.07 13.80 11.57
CA THR A 263 20.31 13.06 11.34
C THR A 263 20.86 12.47 12.66
N PRO A 264 21.58 11.34 12.64
CA PRO A 264 22.12 10.72 13.85
C PRO A 264 23.02 11.62 14.70
N ASP A 265 23.74 12.57 14.07
CA ASP A 265 24.57 13.58 14.71
C ASP A 265 23.77 14.82 15.19
N GLU A 266 22.45 14.83 14.93
CA GLU A 266 21.49 15.86 15.29
C GLU A 266 21.77 17.27 14.76
N LYS A 267 22.67 17.39 13.76
CA LYS A 267 22.99 18.69 13.17
C LYS A 267 22.05 19.10 12.05
N TYR A 268 21.37 18.14 11.44
CA TYR A 268 20.50 18.37 10.31
C TYR A 268 19.16 17.67 10.44
N VAL A 269 18.16 18.21 9.74
CA VAL A 269 16.87 17.54 9.50
C VAL A 269 16.67 17.37 8.01
N VAL A 270 16.49 16.13 7.54
CA VAL A 270 16.13 15.85 6.16
C VAL A 270 14.61 15.83 6.05
N ALA A 271 14.05 16.62 5.13
CA ALA A 271 12.61 16.77 4.95
C ALA A 271 12.21 16.52 3.49
N SER A 272 11.11 15.81 3.30
CA SER A 272 10.42 15.78 2.00
C SER A 272 9.57 17.03 1.84
N VAL A 273 9.76 17.77 0.75
CA VAL A 273 8.94 18.94 0.40
C VAL A 273 8.21 18.62 -0.90
N PHE A 274 6.89 18.61 -0.81
CA PHE A 274 6.01 18.42 -1.96
C PHE A 274 5.58 19.77 -2.51
N GLU A 275 5.51 19.86 -3.82
CA GLU A 275 4.98 21.05 -4.51
C GLU A 275 3.90 20.59 -5.49
N THR A 276 2.66 21.06 -5.27
CA THR A 276 1.57 20.82 -6.23
C THR A 276 1.81 21.59 -7.52
N ALA A 277 1.40 21.03 -8.65
CA ALA A 277 1.57 21.65 -9.95
C ALA A 277 0.98 23.06 -10.01
N ALA A 278 1.56 23.93 -10.84
CA ALA A 278 1.11 25.33 -11.03
C ALA A 278 -0.33 25.40 -11.54
N THR A 279 -0.67 24.53 -12.47
CA THR A 279 -2.04 24.25 -12.90
C THR A 279 -2.45 22.94 -12.26
N PRO A 280 -3.32 22.95 -11.23
CA PRO A 280 -3.74 21.71 -10.58
C PRO A 280 -4.42 20.77 -11.57
N ALA A 281 -4.13 19.49 -11.45
CA ALA A 281 -4.86 18.46 -12.14
C ALA A 281 -6.36 18.56 -11.81
N LYS A 282 -7.21 18.27 -12.78
CA LYS A 282 -8.65 18.19 -12.56
C LYS A 282 -8.99 16.82 -11.95
N SER A 283 -9.59 16.84 -10.75
CA SER A 283 -10.13 15.62 -10.16
C SER A 283 -11.46 15.25 -10.80
N THR A 284 -11.68 13.98 -11.00
CA THR A 284 -12.98 13.41 -11.34
C THR A 284 -13.92 13.43 -10.14
N ILE A 285 -15.20 13.23 -10.38
CA ILE A 285 -16.25 13.15 -9.36
C ILE A 285 -16.99 11.82 -9.57
N VAL A 286 -17.16 11.08 -8.48
CA VAL A 286 -17.97 9.86 -8.44
C VAL A 286 -19.25 10.17 -7.67
N PRO A 287 -20.42 10.25 -8.37
CA PRO A 287 -21.69 10.57 -7.70
C PRO A 287 -22.17 9.39 -6.85
N ASN A 288 -22.45 9.64 -5.58
CA ASN A 288 -23.14 8.71 -4.68
C ASN A 288 -24.63 9.06 -4.60
N PHE A 289 -25.45 8.19 -5.15
CA PHE A 289 -26.91 8.41 -5.24
C PHE A 289 -27.70 7.84 -4.04
N VAL A 290 -27.08 6.98 -3.23
CA VAL A 290 -27.73 6.33 -2.08
C VAL A 290 -26.99 6.72 -0.81
N THR A 291 -27.49 7.75 -0.14
CA THR A 291 -26.85 8.39 1.02
C THR A 291 -27.82 8.53 2.19
N ASP A 292 -27.31 8.75 3.38
CA ASP A 292 -28.09 9.01 4.60
C ASP A 292 -28.86 10.34 4.51
N SER A 293 -28.34 11.31 3.77
CA SER A 293 -28.95 12.63 3.55
C SER A 293 -30.13 12.58 2.57
N ALA A 294 -30.29 11.49 1.82
CA ALA A 294 -31.22 11.35 0.69
C ALA A 294 -30.97 12.34 -0.48
N TYR A 295 -29.83 13.00 -0.49
CA TYR A 295 -29.37 13.81 -1.61
C TYR A 295 -28.15 13.15 -2.24
N THR A 296 -27.94 13.39 -3.56
CA THR A 296 -26.71 12.94 -4.22
C THR A 296 -25.53 13.69 -3.62
N GLU A 297 -24.49 12.94 -3.25
CA GLU A 297 -23.25 13.46 -2.71
C GLU A 297 -22.09 13.14 -3.66
N ASP A 298 -21.11 14.05 -3.75
CA ASP A 298 -19.96 13.87 -4.59
C ASP A 298 -18.81 13.23 -3.80
N ILE A 299 -18.34 12.07 -4.27
CA ILE A 299 -17.09 11.49 -3.80
C ILE A 299 -15.97 12.05 -4.69
N SER A 300 -14.94 12.64 -4.09
CA SER A 300 -13.77 13.11 -4.83
C SER A 300 -13.03 11.91 -5.41
N GLY A 301 -12.90 11.88 -6.72
CA GLY A 301 -12.11 10.90 -7.44
C GLY A 301 -10.64 11.33 -7.56
N ARG A 302 -9.99 10.94 -8.63
CA ARG A 302 -8.57 11.17 -8.93
C ARG A 302 -8.39 11.94 -10.24
N SER A 303 -7.16 12.36 -10.52
CA SER A 303 -6.79 12.86 -11.86
C SER A 303 -6.60 11.70 -12.84
N ASN A 304 -6.79 11.99 -14.12
CA ASN A 304 -6.50 11.04 -15.19
C ASN A 304 -5.00 10.97 -15.49
N VAL A 305 -4.59 9.88 -16.17
CA VAL A 305 -3.19 9.70 -16.59
C VAL A 305 -2.73 10.83 -17.52
N GLY A 306 -1.48 11.24 -17.36
CA GLY A 306 -0.88 12.32 -18.17
C GLY A 306 -1.29 13.74 -17.77
N ASP A 307 -2.15 13.89 -16.76
CA ASP A 307 -2.42 15.20 -16.16
C ASP A 307 -1.21 15.67 -15.33
N THR A 308 -1.21 16.95 -15.00
CA THR A 308 -0.08 17.57 -14.27
C THR A 308 0.13 16.91 -12.92
N GLN A 309 1.38 16.49 -12.66
CA GLN A 309 1.79 15.89 -11.40
C GLN A 309 2.50 16.91 -10.52
N GLY A 310 2.38 16.76 -9.20
CA GLY A 310 3.22 17.46 -8.25
C GLY A 310 4.64 16.90 -8.25
N THR A 311 5.58 17.66 -7.75
CA THR A 311 6.99 17.25 -7.57
C THR A 311 7.32 17.08 -6.10
N SER A 312 8.31 16.23 -5.80
CA SER A 312 8.83 16.02 -4.46
C SER A 312 10.34 16.17 -4.46
N ARG A 313 10.86 16.95 -3.51
CA ARG A 313 12.30 17.17 -3.35
C ARG A 313 12.70 16.99 -1.89
N LEU A 314 13.95 16.57 -1.66
CA LEU A 314 14.50 16.55 -0.30
C LEU A 314 15.22 17.87 0.02
N ALA A 315 14.89 18.42 1.18
CA ALA A 315 15.53 19.59 1.76
C ALA A 315 16.27 19.18 3.04
N ILE A 316 17.41 19.79 3.32
CA ILE A 316 18.23 19.57 4.51
C ILE A 316 18.30 20.86 5.29
N PHE A 317 17.78 20.85 6.51
CA PHE A 317 17.75 21.99 7.43
C PHE A 317 18.90 21.86 8.41
N ASN A 318 19.75 22.87 8.52
CA ASN A 318 20.69 22.97 9.62
C ASN A 318 19.95 23.36 10.90
N VAL A 319 20.05 22.52 11.95
CA VAL A 319 19.29 22.70 13.20
C VAL A 319 19.67 23.98 13.94
N GLU A 320 20.94 24.39 13.89
CA GLU A 320 21.45 25.56 14.62
C GLU A 320 21.15 26.88 13.87
N THR A 321 21.37 26.89 12.55
CA THR A 321 21.27 28.14 11.78
C THR A 321 19.96 28.31 11.02
N GLY A 322 19.19 27.23 10.82
CA GLY A 322 18.00 27.21 9.97
C GLY A 322 18.32 27.34 8.47
N GLU A 323 19.59 27.26 8.07
CA GLU A 323 19.98 27.25 6.65
C GLU A 323 19.41 25.99 5.97
N VAL A 324 18.86 26.16 4.78
CA VAL A 324 18.26 25.08 3.99
C VAL A 324 19.07 24.83 2.74
N LYS A 325 19.41 23.56 2.52
CA LYS A 325 20.04 23.06 1.29
C LYS A 325 19.10 22.04 0.62
N TRP A 326 19.00 22.11 -0.67
CA TRP A 326 18.28 21.11 -1.46
C TRP A 326 19.24 19.97 -1.80
N VAL A 327 18.74 18.72 -1.76
CA VAL A 327 19.51 17.56 -2.20
C VAL A 327 19.74 17.68 -3.71
N ASP A 328 21.00 17.63 -4.10
CA ASP A 328 21.46 17.60 -5.49
C ASP A 328 21.79 16.16 -5.88
N HIS A 329 20.88 15.51 -6.64
CA HIS A 329 21.07 14.15 -7.11
C HIS A 329 21.95 14.02 -8.34
N GLY A 330 22.37 15.14 -8.97
CA GLY A 330 23.29 15.16 -10.10
C GLY A 330 22.79 14.54 -11.41
N GLN A 331 21.54 14.03 -11.46
CA GLN A 331 20.99 13.41 -12.65
C GLN A 331 20.38 14.46 -13.57
N LYS A 332 20.75 14.41 -14.84
CA LYS A 332 20.28 15.36 -15.86
C LYS A 332 19.45 14.62 -16.92
N GLN A 333 18.49 15.29 -17.50
CA GLN A 333 17.80 14.84 -18.70
C GLN A 333 18.13 15.77 -19.88
N ALA A 334 18.13 15.20 -21.09
CA ALA A 334 18.29 16.00 -22.29
C ALA A 334 17.08 16.91 -22.45
N ALA A 335 17.30 18.22 -22.43
CA ALA A 335 16.32 19.21 -22.92
C ALA A 335 16.65 19.53 -24.37
N ALA A 336 15.74 20.23 -25.08
CA ALA A 336 16.05 20.71 -26.43
C ALA A 336 17.39 21.47 -26.41
N PRO A 337 18.34 21.14 -27.32
CA PRO A 337 19.68 21.73 -27.30
C PRO A 337 19.65 23.28 -27.27
N PRO A 338 20.51 23.93 -26.46
CA PRO A 338 21.70 23.40 -25.77
C PRO A 338 21.50 23.10 -24.26
N ALA A 339 20.27 23.11 -23.72
CA ALA A 339 20.02 23.03 -22.29
C ALA A 339 19.87 21.58 -21.81
N SER A 340 20.42 21.27 -20.63
CA SER A 340 20.04 20.09 -19.84
C SER A 340 19.32 20.59 -18.58
N THR A 341 18.23 19.91 -18.19
CA THR A 341 17.52 20.20 -16.94
C THR A 341 17.75 19.08 -15.95
N ASP A 342 17.51 19.34 -14.67
CA ASP A 342 17.51 18.27 -13.68
C ASP A 342 16.41 17.28 -14.02
N ARG A 343 16.72 15.97 -13.91
CA ARG A 343 15.74 14.91 -14.08
C ARG A 343 14.80 14.94 -12.88
N ASP A 344 13.53 14.80 -13.11
CA ASP A 344 12.56 14.71 -12.02
C ASP A 344 12.65 13.32 -11.37
N ILE A 345 12.99 13.29 -10.08
CA ILE A 345 13.24 12.07 -9.31
C ILE A 345 12.52 12.15 -7.97
N GLN A 346 11.71 11.15 -7.70
CA GLN A 346 11.15 10.92 -6.37
C GLN A 346 12.19 10.23 -5.49
N MET A 347 12.57 10.90 -4.40
CA MET A 347 13.59 10.38 -3.47
C MET A 347 12.95 9.89 -2.17
N SER A 348 13.46 8.75 -1.65
CA SER A 348 13.05 8.22 -0.34
C SER A 348 13.75 8.97 0.80
N PRO A 349 13.19 8.93 2.03
CA PRO A 349 13.95 9.31 3.22
C PRO A 349 15.27 8.54 3.36
N PRO A 350 16.28 9.10 4.04
CA PRO A 350 17.57 8.44 4.21
C PRO A 350 17.47 7.20 5.11
N VAL A 351 18.22 6.16 4.73
CA VAL A 351 18.48 4.97 5.54
C VAL A 351 19.92 5.04 6.06
N TRP A 352 20.05 5.16 7.38
CA TRP A 352 21.34 5.34 8.04
C TRP A 352 22.03 4.02 8.35
N SER A 353 23.37 4.02 8.29
CA SER A 353 24.19 2.96 8.85
C SER A 353 23.96 2.85 10.37
N GLU A 354 24.29 1.70 10.97
CA GLU A 354 24.08 1.48 12.39
C GLU A 354 24.95 2.39 13.27
N ASP A 355 26.15 2.73 12.78
CA ASP A 355 27.03 3.70 13.44
C ASP A 355 26.55 5.16 13.26
N GLY A 356 25.59 5.41 12.37
CA GLY A 356 24.99 6.73 12.10
C GLY A 356 25.87 7.67 11.29
N THR A 357 26.97 7.18 10.70
CA THR A 357 27.92 8.04 9.96
C THR A 357 27.64 8.13 8.46
N ARG A 358 26.83 7.24 7.91
CA ARG A 358 26.57 7.09 6.47
C ARG A 358 25.08 7.06 6.20
N ALA A 359 24.67 7.65 5.10
CA ALA A 359 23.27 7.68 4.66
C ALA A 359 23.13 7.25 3.20
N VAL A 360 22.13 6.45 2.91
CA VAL A 360 21.72 6.15 1.54
C VAL A 360 20.27 6.55 1.32
N ILE A 361 19.96 7.01 0.11
CA ILE A 361 18.60 7.32 -0.34
C ILE A 361 18.29 6.57 -1.64
N GLY A 362 17.07 6.12 -1.80
CA GLY A 362 16.56 5.61 -3.06
C GLY A 362 16.02 6.77 -3.91
N GLY A 363 16.15 6.65 -5.24
CA GLY A 363 15.54 7.56 -6.21
C GLY A 363 14.83 6.78 -7.30
N ARG A 364 13.69 7.26 -7.78
CA ARG A 364 12.97 6.73 -8.96
C ARG A 364 12.59 7.88 -9.87
N SER A 365 12.85 7.73 -11.17
CA SER A 365 12.42 8.73 -12.16
C SER A 365 10.91 8.73 -12.31
N THR A 366 10.34 9.91 -12.59
CA THR A 366 8.89 10.08 -12.78
C THR A 366 8.37 9.43 -14.06
N ASP A 367 9.25 9.15 -15.02
CA ASP A 367 8.96 8.35 -16.22
C ASP A 367 9.08 6.83 -15.98
N ASN A 368 9.42 6.42 -14.74
CA ASN A 368 9.51 5.03 -14.30
C ASN A 368 10.60 4.18 -14.98
N LYS A 369 11.54 4.78 -15.70
CA LYS A 369 12.58 4.06 -16.45
C LYS A 369 13.83 3.78 -15.63
N ASP A 370 14.09 4.58 -14.60
CA ASP A 370 15.32 4.49 -13.83
C ASP A 370 15.07 4.49 -12.33
N ARG A 371 15.89 3.72 -11.63
CA ARG A 371 16.00 3.69 -10.17
C ARG A 371 17.45 3.82 -9.77
N TRP A 372 17.71 4.65 -8.76
CA TRP A 372 19.03 4.87 -8.21
C TRP A 372 19.10 4.54 -6.72
N ILE A 373 20.31 4.23 -6.28
CA ILE A 373 20.69 4.28 -4.88
C ILE A 373 21.82 5.29 -4.79
N PHE A 374 21.64 6.30 -3.96
CA PHE A 374 22.59 7.36 -3.75
C PHE A 374 23.15 7.31 -2.34
N ASP A 375 24.45 7.58 -2.19
CA ASP A 375 25.09 8.06 -0.98
C ASP A 375 24.71 9.54 -0.79
N LEU A 376 24.29 9.95 0.41
CA LEU A 376 23.90 11.32 0.75
C LEU A 376 24.85 11.92 1.78
N ASP A 377 25.48 13.05 1.44
CA ASP A 377 26.16 13.91 2.41
C ASP A 377 25.20 15.00 2.92
N PRO A 378 24.69 14.90 4.15
CA PRO A 378 23.74 15.87 4.69
C PRO A 378 24.35 17.24 4.94
N ALA A 379 25.67 17.34 5.10
CA ALA A 379 26.34 18.63 5.33
C ALA A 379 26.37 19.50 4.07
N THR A 380 26.47 18.89 2.89
CA THR A 380 26.55 19.59 1.61
C THR A 380 25.28 19.49 0.78
N GLY A 381 24.43 18.50 1.03
CA GLY A 381 23.26 18.16 0.20
C GLY A 381 23.62 17.46 -1.10
N LYS A 382 24.87 17.10 -1.31
CA LYS A 382 25.33 16.40 -2.52
C LYS A 382 25.13 14.90 -2.39
N THR A 383 24.92 14.27 -3.54
CA THR A 383 24.84 12.81 -3.62
C THR A 383 25.94 12.24 -4.52
N ARG A 384 26.23 10.96 -4.31
CA ARG A 384 27.04 10.12 -5.18
C ARG A 384 26.23 8.88 -5.56
N THR A 385 26.09 8.61 -6.85
CA THR A 385 25.40 7.42 -7.34
C THR A 385 26.18 6.15 -6.98
N LEU A 386 25.55 5.27 -6.20
CA LEU A 386 26.07 3.92 -5.91
C LEU A 386 25.60 2.92 -6.96
N VAL A 387 24.32 2.96 -7.30
CA VAL A 387 23.68 2.05 -8.27
C VAL A 387 22.77 2.85 -9.18
N ASN A 388 22.76 2.49 -10.47
CA ASN A 388 21.76 2.90 -11.44
C ASN A 388 21.16 1.64 -12.07
N ILE A 389 19.84 1.53 -12.05
CA ILE A 389 19.05 0.45 -12.65
C ILE A 389 18.16 1.08 -13.69
N HIS A 390 18.29 0.61 -14.94
CA HIS A 390 17.47 1.06 -16.06
C HIS A 390 16.62 -0.08 -16.62
N ASP A 391 15.42 0.26 -17.07
CA ASP A 391 14.51 -0.63 -17.76
C ASP A 391 13.78 0.13 -18.86
N ASP A 392 13.85 -0.36 -20.10
CA ASP A 392 13.17 0.25 -21.25
C ASP A 392 11.63 0.27 -21.09
N ALA A 393 11.07 -0.74 -20.38
CA ALA A 393 9.67 -0.76 -20.01
C ALA A 393 9.41 0.08 -18.76
N TRP A 394 9.66 -0.47 -17.58
CA TRP A 394 9.65 0.25 -16.31
C TRP A 394 10.43 -0.50 -15.24
N VAL A 395 11.11 0.24 -14.37
CA VAL A 395 11.76 -0.34 -13.20
C VAL A 395 10.70 -0.83 -12.22
N GLY A 396 10.73 -2.10 -11.85
CA GLY A 396 9.71 -2.73 -11.02
C GLY A 396 10.27 -3.93 -10.26
N GLY A 397 9.41 -4.85 -9.95
CA GLY A 397 9.63 -6.09 -9.21
C GLY A 397 8.34 -6.56 -8.59
N PRO A 398 8.36 -7.65 -7.84
CA PRO A 398 7.24 -8.06 -7.02
C PRO A 398 6.80 -6.93 -6.09
N GLN A 399 5.50 -6.85 -5.83
CA GLN A 399 4.90 -5.74 -5.08
C GLN A 399 5.58 -5.57 -3.71
N GLY A 400 6.11 -4.38 -3.43
CA GLY A 400 6.84 -4.08 -2.19
C GLY A 400 8.35 -4.35 -2.21
N ALA A 401 8.84 -5.29 -3.01
CA ALA A 401 10.26 -5.68 -3.04
C ALA A 401 11.18 -4.56 -3.55
N THR A 402 10.70 -3.68 -4.43
CA THR A 402 11.49 -2.57 -5.00
C THR A 402 11.90 -1.51 -3.98
N ASN A 403 11.21 -1.43 -2.84
CA ASN A 403 11.54 -0.47 -1.78
C ASN A 403 12.54 -1.05 -0.77
N THR A 404 12.95 -2.30 -0.94
CA THR A 404 13.95 -2.94 -0.06
C THR A 404 15.28 -2.23 -0.22
N LEU A 405 15.75 -1.64 0.87
CA LEU A 405 17.03 -0.94 0.97
C LEU A 405 17.51 -1.00 2.43
N GLY A 406 18.70 -1.47 2.68
CA GLY A 406 19.22 -1.55 4.03
C GLY A 406 20.72 -1.78 4.08
N TRP A 407 21.31 -1.70 5.29
CA TRP A 407 22.72 -1.87 5.54
C TRP A 407 23.06 -3.30 5.95
N MET A 408 24.11 -3.84 5.37
CA MET A 408 24.73 -5.09 5.82
C MET A 408 25.34 -4.91 7.22
N LYS A 409 25.62 -6.02 7.91
CA LYS A 409 26.18 -6.04 9.28
C LYS A 409 27.48 -5.22 9.44
N ASN A 410 28.27 -5.09 8.37
CA ASN A 410 29.56 -4.41 8.38
C ASN A 410 29.47 -2.89 8.19
N ASP A 411 28.28 -2.33 7.97
CA ASP A 411 28.04 -0.92 7.59
C ASP A 411 28.87 -0.42 6.39
N ARG A 412 29.37 -1.36 5.56
CA ARG A 412 30.18 -1.05 4.37
C ARG A 412 29.46 -1.35 3.05
N GLU A 413 28.43 -2.16 3.11
CA GLU A 413 27.62 -2.55 1.95
C GLU A 413 26.15 -2.27 2.22
N VAL A 414 25.45 -1.97 1.14
CA VAL A 414 23.99 -1.73 1.14
C VAL A 414 23.33 -2.82 0.33
N TYR A 415 22.30 -3.46 0.87
CA TYR A 415 21.50 -4.46 0.15
C TYR A 415 20.23 -3.87 -0.43
N PHE A 416 19.78 -4.43 -1.55
CA PHE A 416 18.59 -4.02 -2.26
C PHE A 416 18.09 -5.14 -3.19
N ILE A 417 16.84 -5.04 -3.67
CA ILE A 417 16.30 -5.95 -4.68
C ILE A 417 16.40 -5.32 -6.07
N SER A 418 16.77 -6.13 -7.07
CA SER A 418 16.81 -5.76 -8.49
C SER A 418 16.44 -6.93 -9.39
N GLU A 419 15.78 -6.63 -10.51
CA GLU A 419 15.46 -7.57 -11.58
C GLU A 419 16.52 -7.61 -12.69
N LYS A 420 17.75 -7.16 -12.43
CA LYS A 420 18.85 -7.05 -13.42
C LYS A 420 19.08 -8.34 -14.22
N THR A 421 18.87 -9.50 -13.60
CA THR A 421 19.04 -10.82 -14.25
C THR A 421 17.74 -11.42 -14.75
N GLY A 422 16.66 -10.63 -14.83
CA GLY A 422 15.34 -11.08 -15.29
C GLY A 422 14.39 -11.53 -14.19
N TYR A 423 14.89 -11.72 -12.97
CA TYR A 423 14.10 -12.06 -11.78
C TYR A 423 14.52 -11.18 -10.61
N ALA A 424 13.60 -10.93 -9.69
CA ALA A 424 13.86 -10.14 -8.49
C ALA A 424 14.81 -10.89 -7.55
N GLN A 425 16.06 -10.45 -7.48
CA GLN A 425 17.11 -11.02 -6.67
C GLN A 425 17.67 -10.02 -5.67
N LEU A 426 18.20 -10.50 -4.55
CA LEU A 426 18.85 -9.67 -3.54
C LEU A 426 20.30 -9.41 -3.95
N TYR A 427 20.72 -8.16 -3.90
CA TYR A 427 22.06 -7.68 -4.23
C TYR A 427 22.66 -6.89 -3.08
N ALA A 428 23.98 -6.77 -3.06
CA ALA A 428 24.73 -5.84 -2.22
C ALA A 428 25.69 -5.00 -3.07
N VAL A 429 25.88 -3.74 -2.68
CA VAL A 429 26.84 -2.81 -3.30
C VAL A 429 27.73 -2.18 -2.23
N PRO A 430 29.06 -2.10 -2.43
CA PRO A 430 29.95 -1.40 -1.51
C PRO A 430 29.64 0.10 -1.44
N PHE A 431 29.51 0.64 -0.23
CA PHE A 431 29.29 2.08 -0.03
C PHE A 431 30.50 2.91 -0.48
N ASP A 432 31.72 2.50 -0.12
CA ASP A 432 32.97 3.20 -0.49
C ASP A 432 33.45 2.81 -1.90
N GLY A 433 32.68 2.06 -2.69
CA GLY A 433 33.04 1.66 -4.05
C GLY A 433 32.99 2.82 -5.05
N PRO A 434 33.45 2.60 -6.29
CA PRO A 434 33.32 3.60 -7.36
C PRO A 434 31.87 3.93 -7.65
N ALA A 435 31.61 5.16 -8.10
CA ALA A 435 30.28 5.58 -8.55
C ALA A 435 29.77 4.64 -9.67
N GLY A 436 28.52 4.15 -9.52
CA GLY A 436 27.96 3.18 -10.45
C GLY A 436 28.64 1.80 -10.43
N GLY A 437 29.21 1.41 -9.30
CA GLY A 437 29.85 0.12 -9.11
C GLY A 437 28.92 -1.07 -9.39
N GLU A 438 29.51 -2.20 -9.79
CA GLU A 438 28.73 -3.41 -10.10
C GLU A 438 28.26 -4.08 -8.80
N PRO A 439 26.94 -4.21 -8.56
CA PRO A 439 26.42 -4.90 -7.40
C PRO A 439 26.71 -6.40 -7.45
N ARG A 440 27.11 -7.00 -6.33
CA ARG A 440 27.23 -8.44 -6.22
C ARG A 440 25.89 -9.06 -5.84
N PRO A 441 25.45 -10.12 -6.51
CA PRO A 441 24.23 -10.81 -6.12
C PRO A 441 24.45 -11.63 -4.85
N LEU A 442 23.53 -11.50 -3.89
CA LEU A 442 23.40 -12.34 -2.71
C LEU A 442 22.59 -13.60 -3.00
N THR A 443 21.61 -13.49 -3.90
CA THR A 443 20.81 -14.60 -4.40
C THR A 443 20.92 -14.71 -5.91
N ARG A 444 20.62 -15.91 -6.47
CA ARG A 444 20.69 -16.18 -7.92
C ARG A 444 19.67 -17.25 -8.29
N GLY A 445 19.06 -17.12 -9.45
CA GLY A 445 18.17 -18.14 -10.00
C GLY A 445 17.04 -17.57 -10.85
N ASN A 446 16.26 -18.45 -11.47
CA ASN A 446 15.06 -18.09 -12.22
C ASN A 446 13.83 -18.14 -11.30
N TRP A 447 13.88 -17.39 -10.23
CA TRP A 447 12.88 -17.29 -9.18
C TRP A 447 12.98 -15.91 -8.51
N GLU A 448 12.02 -15.53 -7.70
CA GLU A 448 11.91 -14.19 -7.15
C GLU A 448 11.99 -14.17 -5.62
N VAL A 449 12.73 -13.22 -5.09
CA VAL A 449 12.64 -12.76 -3.71
C VAL A 449 11.43 -11.84 -3.60
N LEU A 450 10.48 -12.22 -2.74
CA LEU A 450 9.21 -11.50 -2.58
C LEU A 450 9.22 -10.60 -1.34
N ASP A 451 9.91 -11.02 -0.28
CA ASP A 451 10.09 -10.24 0.95
C ASP A 451 11.44 -10.56 1.60
N VAL A 452 12.00 -9.58 2.33
CA VAL A 452 13.32 -9.67 2.97
C VAL A 452 13.24 -9.14 4.40
N LEU A 453 13.61 -9.97 5.35
CA LEU A 453 13.82 -9.59 6.74
C LEU A 453 15.25 -9.95 7.15
N GLN A 454 15.98 -8.99 7.72
CA GLN A 454 17.30 -9.23 8.29
C GLN A 454 17.17 -9.66 9.76
N SER A 455 17.95 -10.66 10.21
CA SER A 455 17.99 -11.06 11.62
C SER A 455 18.46 -9.88 12.50
N ARG A 456 18.12 -9.94 13.79
CA ARG A 456 18.45 -8.85 14.74
C ARG A 456 19.94 -8.54 14.80
N ASP A 457 20.77 -9.56 14.74
CA ASP A 457 22.24 -9.44 14.76
C ASP A 457 22.83 -9.25 13.36
N LYS A 458 21.97 -9.14 12.32
CA LYS A 458 22.32 -9.01 10.90
C LYS A 458 23.20 -10.15 10.36
N SER A 459 23.26 -11.29 11.06
CA SER A 459 24.04 -12.44 10.59
C SER A 459 23.34 -13.27 9.53
N LYS A 460 22.01 -13.08 9.37
CA LYS A 460 21.16 -13.83 8.45
C LYS A 460 20.17 -12.91 7.75
N PHE A 461 19.68 -13.40 6.61
CA PHE A 461 18.46 -12.96 5.98
C PHE A 461 17.39 -14.06 6.07
N TYR A 462 16.16 -13.65 6.31
CA TYR A 462 14.96 -14.46 6.12
C TYR A 462 14.25 -13.94 4.88
N LEU A 463 13.93 -14.83 3.95
CA LEU A 463 13.38 -14.47 2.65
C LEU A 463 12.07 -15.21 2.44
N ILE A 464 11.03 -14.52 2.01
CA ILE A 464 9.90 -15.15 1.34
C ILE A 464 10.25 -15.18 -0.15
N ALA A 465 10.26 -16.36 -0.73
CA ALA A 465 10.65 -16.56 -2.13
C ALA A 465 9.96 -17.76 -2.76
N ASN A 466 9.91 -17.78 -4.09
CA ASN A 466 9.42 -18.89 -4.89
C ASN A 466 10.55 -19.73 -5.51
N ALA A 467 11.62 -19.97 -4.72
CA ALA A 467 12.85 -20.62 -5.20
C ALA A 467 12.67 -22.10 -5.62
N ASP A 468 11.65 -22.81 -5.07
CA ASP A 468 11.33 -24.20 -5.42
C ASP A 468 10.32 -24.31 -6.58
N GLY A 469 9.93 -23.19 -7.18
CA GLY A 469 8.99 -23.10 -8.29
C GLY A 469 8.00 -21.93 -8.13
N PRO A 470 7.41 -21.44 -9.24
CA PRO A 470 6.62 -20.22 -9.22
C PRO A 470 5.31 -20.31 -8.43
N PHE A 471 4.86 -21.50 -8.09
CA PHE A 471 3.52 -21.74 -7.52
C PHE A 471 3.45 -21.78 -6.00
N ASP A 472 4.62 -21.84 -5.32
CA ASP A 472 4.72 -21.87 -3.87
C ASP A 472 5.60 -20.72 -3.35
N GLN A 473 5.28 -20.21 -2.18
CA GLN A 473 6.01 -19.14 -1.52
C GLN A 473 6.46 -19.62 -0.14
N PHE A 474 7.74 -19.98 -0.01
CA PHE A 474 8.31 -20.52 1.21
C PHE A 474 9.14 -19.47 1.96
N LEU A 475 9.28 -19.69 3.26
CA LEU A 475 10.27 -19.01 4.09
C LEU A 475 11.60 -19.73 4.00
N TYR A 476 12.66 -18.97 3.70
CA TYR A 476 14.04 -19.44 3.68
C TYR A 476 14.89 -18.62 4.64
N GLU A 477 15.97 -19.21 5.14
CA GLU A 477 17.11 -18.49 5.72
C GLU A 477 18.32 -18.52 4.79
N MET A 478 19.13 -17.49 4.88
CA MET A 478 20.40 -17.34 4.16
C MET A 478 21.41 -16.62 5.06
N ALA A 479 22.70 -16.94 4.93
CA ALA A 479 23.74 -16.19 5.61
C ALA A 479 23.72 -14.70 5.24
N GLY A 480 24.09 -13.83 6.18
CA GLY A 480 24.02 -12.37 5.97
C GLY A 480 24.96 -11.84 4.86
N ASP A 481 25.96 -12.60 4.45
CA ASP A 481 26.85 -12.28 3.32
C ASP A 481 26.43 -12.94 2.00
N GLY A 482 25.28 -13.62 1.98
CA GLY A 482 24.73 -14.35 0.85
C GLY A 482 25.12 -15.83 0.84
N GLY A 483 24.63 -16.58 -0.15
CA GLY A 483 24.94 -18.00 -0.30
C GLY A 483 23.69 -18.87 -0.51
N PRO A 484 23.77 -20.18 -0.21
CA PRO A 484 22.65 -21.08 -0.43
C PRO A 484 21.50 -20.78 0.51
N LEU A 485 20.27 -20.98 0.00
CA LEU A 485 19.05 -20.89 0.78
C LEU A 485 18.82 -22.18 1.55
N THR A 486 18.39 -22.07 2.79
CA THR A 486 17.87 -23.17 3.60
C THR A 486 16.37 -22.95 3.80
N ARG A 487 15.53 -23.85 3.28
CA ARG A 487 14.09 -23.76 3.44
C ARG A 487 13.65 -24.07 4.87
N ILE A 488 12.95 -23.14 5.50
CA ILE A 488 12.42 -23.25 6.86
C ILE A 488 11.02 -23.85 6.82
N SER A 489 10.09 -23.25 6.08
CA SER A 489 8.72 -23.74 5.97
C SER A 489 8.66 -25.04 5.15
N LYS A 490 7.88 -26.03 5.63
CA LYS A 490 7.76 -27.38 5.03
C LYS A 490 6.57 -27.51 4.10
N ALA A 491 5.42 -26.98 4.52
CA ALA A 491 4.16 -27.13 3.79
C ALA A 491 4.17 -26.31 2.49
N PRO A 492 3.70 -26.85 1.35
CA PRO A 492 3.50 -26.05 0.13
C PRO A 492 2.38 -25.02 0.34
N GLY A 493 2.40 -23.93 -0.40
CA GLY A 493 1.41 -22.86 -0.32
C GLY A 493 2.03 -21.50 -0.07
N ARG A 494 1.29 -20.63 0.61
CA ARG A 494 1.77 -19.30 0.98
C ARG A 494 2.03 -19.19 2.47
N HIS A 495 3.17 -18.64 2.81
CA HIS A 495 3.60 -18.32 4.15
C HIS A 495 3.74 -16.82 4.34
N THR A 496 3.16 -16.27 5.42
CA THR A 496 3.38 -14.91 5.88
C THR A 496 3.93 -14.98 7.30
N ALA A 497 5.25 -15.06 7.38
CA ALA A 497 5.98 -15.38 8.60
C ALA A 497 6.32 -14.14 9.42
N VAL A 498 6.06 -14.19 10.73
CA VAL A 498 6.46 -13.17 11.71
C VAL A 498 7.31 -13.84 12.79
N LEU A 499 8.59 -13.48 12.83
CA LEU A 499 9.54 -14.01 13.81
C LEU A 499 9.23 -13.51 15.23
N SER A 500 9.37 -14.41 16.21
CA SER A 500 9.35 -14.02 17.62
C SER A 500 10.51 -13.09 17.97
N PRO A 501 10.43 -12.32 19.06
CA PRO A 501 11.50 -11.42 19.48
C PRO A 501 12.86 -12.11 19.70
N ASP A 502 12.87 -13.38 20.10
CA ASP A 502 14.06 -14.21 20.26
C ASP A 502 14.46 -14.98 19.00
N GLU A 503 13.70 -14.81 17.89
CA GLU A 503 13.87 -15.49 16.60
C GLU A 503 13.80 -17.04 16.68
N HIS A 504 13.30 -17.62 17.78
CA HIS A 504 13.18 -19.08 17.92
C HIS A 504 11.84 -19.63 17.38
N TRP A 505 10.84 -18.76 17.21
CA TRP A 505 9.49 -19.15 16.79
C TRP A 505 9.02 -18.28 15.60
N ILE A 506 8.12 -18.84 14.84
CA ILE A 506 7.45 -18.19 13.72
C ILE A 506 5.94 -18.26 13.97
N ALA A 507 5.28 -17.11 14.00
CA ALA A 507 3.84 -17.01 13.80
C ALA A 507 3.60 -16.87 12.30
N ASP A 508 2.82 -17.77 11.71
CA ASP A 508 2.68 -17.89 10.26
C ASP A 508 1.20 -17.85 9.87
N VAL A 509 0.82 -16.86 9.05
CA VAL A 509 -0.46 -16.88 8.39
C VAL A 509 -0.30 -17.71 7.13
N TYR A 510 -0.72 -18.96 7.23
CA TYR A 510 -0.54 -19.96 6.19
C TYR A 510 -1.85 -20.28 5.48
N SER A 511 -1.78 -20.43 4.16
CA SER A 511 -2.89 -20.87 3.31
C SER A 511 -2.43 -21.85 2.23
N TYR A 512 -3.41 -22.59 1.68
CA TYR A 512 -3.23 -23.45 0.52
C TYR A 512 -4.39 -23.26 -0.46
N SER A 513 -4.30 -23.79 -1.68
CA SER A 513 -5.32 -23.60 -2.73
C SER A 513 -6.76 -23.83 -2.25
N ASN A 514 -6.97 -24.85 -1.41
CA ASN A 514 -8.27 -25.21 -0.86
C ASN A 514 -8.40 -25.00 0.67
N ARG A 515 -7.49 -24.23 1.25
CA ARG A 515 -7.46 -23.91 2.69
C ARG A 515 -7.36 -22.39 2.87
N PRO A 516 -8.42 -21.74 3.34
CA PRO A 516 -8.38 -20.35 3.73
C PRO A 516 -7.26 -20.06 4.75
N PRO A 517 -6.75 -18.81 4.79
CA PRO A 517 -5.70 -18.44 5.72
C PRO A 517 -6.09 -18.62 7.19
N ASP A 518 -5.19 -19.18 7.96
CA ASP A 518 -5.28 -19.26 9.41
C ASP A 518 -3.92 -18.95 10.04
N LEU A 519 -3.94 -18.64 11.34
CA LEU A 519 -2.73 -18.44 12.12
C LEU A 519 -2.20 -19.78 12.60
N TYR A 520 -0.93 -20.00 12.34
CA TYR A 520 -0.16 -21.17 12.76
C TYR A 520 1.08 -20.75 13.53
N ILE A 521 1.71 -21.71 14.20
CA ILE A 521 3.01 -21.56 14.85
C ILE A 521 3.91 -22.73 14.49
N GLN A 522 5.21 -22.45 14.36
CA GLN A 522 6.28 -23.44 14.27
C GLN A 522 7.57 -22.94 14.90
N GLU A 523 8.49 -23.84 15.22
CA GLU A 523 9.87 -23.46 15.56
C GLU A 523 10.59 -22.90 14.30
N ASN A 524 11.45 -21.90 14.48
CA ASN A 524 12.26 -21.33 13.42
C ASN A 524 13.47 -22.20 13.08
N ARG A 525 13.19 -23.37 12.53
CA ARG A 525 14.19 -24.33 12.02
C ARG A 525 13.60 -25.19 10.91
N PRO A 526 14.44 -25.71 10.01
CA PRO A 526 13.98 -26.52 8.88
C PRO A 526 13.14 -27.74 9.28
N GLY A 527 12.14 -28.06 8.46
CA GLY A 527 11.41 -29.31 8.53
C GLY A 527 10.37 -29.43 9.62
N GLN A 528 10.04 -28.34 10.32
CA GLN A 528 9.02 -28.34 11.36
C GLN A 528 7.62 -28.37 10.76
N ASP A 529 6.68 -28.98 11.48
CA ASP A 529 5.27 -28.98 11.11
C ASP A 529 4.56 -27.77 11.73
N LEU A 530 3.59 -27.26 11.00
CA LEU A 530 2.74 -26.15 11.44
C LEU A 530 1.71 -26.64 12.47
N THR A 531 1.62 -25.96 13.61
CA THR A 531 0.55 -26.14 14.59
C THR A 531 -0.47 -25.03 14.42
N ARG A 532 -1.72 -25.38 14.12
CA ARG A 532 -2.81 -24.42 13.89
C ARG A 532 -3.28 -23.78 15.19
N LEU A 533 -3.42 -22.45 15.21
CA LEU A 533 -3.86 -21.66 16.36
C LEU A 533 -5.28 -21.09 16.20
N THR A 534 -5.72 -20.83 14.97
CA THR A 534 -7.07 -20.33 14.67
C THR A 534 -7.82 -21.30 13.75
N THR A 535 -9.14 -21.14 13.69
CA THR A 535 -10.00 -21.85 12.74
C THR A 535 -10.98 -20.82 12.16
N SER A 536 -10.60 -20.22 11.04
CA SER A 536 -11.38 -19.18 10.35
C SER A 536 -12.58 -19.75 9.57
N PRO A 537 -12.43 -20.81 8.75
CA PRO A 537 -13.52 -21.36 8.00
C PRO A 537 -14.62 -21.96 8.88
N THR A 538 -15.87 -21.80 8.43
CA THR A 538 -17.03 -22.40 9.10
C THR A 538 -17.03 -23.92 8.95
N ALA A 539 -17.71 -24.61 9.88
CA ALA A 539 -17.94 -26.06 9.76
C ALA A 539 -18.71 -26.41 8.48
N GLU A 540 -19.51 -25.50 7.96
CA GLU A 540 -20.25 -25.65 6.72
C GLU A 540 -19.32 -25.66 5.50
N PHE A 541 -18.36 -24.71 5.43
CA PHE A 541 -17.33 -24.68 4.40
C PHE A 541 -16.51 -25.98 4.41
N ALA A 542 -16.12 -26.46 5.59
CA ALA A 542 -15.30 -27.66 5.75
C ALA A 542 -15.98 -28.98 5.32
N ARG A 543 -17.31 -28.99 5.11
CA ARG A 543 -18.03 -30.20 4.66
C ARG A 543 -17.97 -30.42 3.15
N TYR A 544 -17.72 -29.37 2.37
CA TYR A 544 -17.58 -29.52 0.93
C TYR A 544 -16.15 -29.96 0.58
N ALA A 545 -16.01 -30.87 -0.37
CA ALA A 545 -14.71 -31.37 -0.83
C ALA A 545 -14.09 -30.41 -1.86
N TRP A 546 -13.65 -29.24 -1.37
CA TRP A 546 -12.96 -28.25 -2.20
C TRP A 546 -11.71 -28.87 -2.83
N GLN A 547 -11.62 -28.82 -4.15
CA GLN A 547 -10.49 -29.38 -4.87
C GLN A 547 -9.28 -28.44 -4.83
N ASP A 548 -8.09 -29.03 -4.87
CA ASP A 548 -6.86 -28.38 -5.29
C ASP A 548 -6.78 -28.51 -6.82
N PRO A 549 -7.09 -27.45 -7.59
CA PRO A 549 -7.16 -27.58 -9.03
C PRO A 549 -5.75 -27.77 -9.61
N PRO A 550 -5.55 -28.76 -10.49
CA PRO A 550 -4.25 -28.97 -11.13
C PRO A 550 -3.88 -27.74 -11.98
N ILE A 551 -2.59 -27.41 -11.97
CA ILE A 551 -2.02 -26.36 -12.81
C ILE A 551 -1.61 -26.97 -14.14
N ALA A 552 -2.24 -26.54 -15.22
CA ALA A 552 -1.91 -26.90 -16.59
C ALA A 552 -0.99 -25.84 -17.21
N MET A 553 -0.01 -26.26 -18.00
CA MET A 553 0.82 -25.36 -18.81
C MET A 553 0.24 -25.29 -20.23
N VAL A 554 -0.48 -24.22 -20.53
CA VAL A 554 -1.12 -23.98 -21.81
C VAL A 554 -0.07 -23.49 -22.81
N PRO A 555 0.16 -24.15 -23.95
CA PRO A 555 1.10 -23.65 -24.94
C PRO A 555 0.52 -22.44 -25.68
N ALA A 556 1.13 -21.26 -25.50
CA ALA A 556 0.80 -20.09 -26.30
C ALA A 556 1.28 -20.27 -27.75
N ARG A 557 0.73 -19.51 -28.68
CA ARG A 557 1.06 -19.54 -30.12
C ARG A 557 2.53 -19.27 -30.44
N ASP A 558 3.24 -18.60 -29.53
CA ASP A 558 4.67 -18.33 -29.63
C ASP A 558 5.53 -19.35 -28.85
N GLY A 559 4.91 -20.41 -28.34
CA GLY A 559 5.57 -21.53 -27.65
C GLY A 559 5.82 -21.29 -26.15
N VAL A 560 5.44 -20.14 -25.62
CA VAL A 560 5.56 -19.85 -24.17
C VAL A 560 4.52 -20.67 -23.39
N PRO A 561 4.90 -21.41 -22.34
CA PRO A 561 3.95 -22.14 -21.50
C PRO A 561 3.24 -21.18 -20.52
N VAL A 562 1.93 -21.03 -20.68
CA VAL A 562 1.08 -20.15 -19.86
C VAL A 562 0.43 -20.97 -18.74
N PRO A 563 0.63 -20.66 -17.46
CA PRO A 563 0.01 -21.39 -16.34
C PRO A 563 -1.50 -21.14 -16.28
N ALA A 564 -2.27 -22.20 -16.01
CA ALA A 564 -3.70 -22.10 -15.77
C ALA A 564 -4.16 -23.14 -14.74
N ARG A 565 -4.95 -22.71 -13.74
CA ARG A 565 -5.70 -23.67 -12.91
C ARG A 565 -6.85 -24.26 -13.72
N MET A 566 -7.01 -25.57 -13.66
CA MET A 566 -8.00 -26.27 -14.46
C MET A 566 -9.04 -26.94 -13.58
N TYR A 567 -10.30 -26.52 -13.71
CA TYR A 567 -11.46 -27.14 -13.07
C TYR A 567 -12.20 -27.96 -14.13
N LYS A 568 -11.98 -29.26 -14.12
CA LYS A 568 -12.54 -30.17 -15.12
C LYS A 568 -13.52 -31.15 -14.49
N PRO A 569 -14.79 -31.19 -14.96
CA PRO A 569 -15.72 -32.23 -14.52
C PRO A 569 -15.18 -33.64 -14.81
N THR A 570 -15.35 -34.58 -13.88
CA THR A 570 -14.94 -35.99 -14.06
C THR A 570 -15.63 -36.67 -15.24
N ASN A 571 -16.86 -36.21 -15.57
CA ASN A 571 -17.69 -36.67 -16.66
C ASN A 571 -17.74 -35.70 -17.84
N TYR A 572 -16.73 -34.82 -17.99
CA TYR A 572 -16.69 -33.86 -19.11
C TYR A 572 -16.75 -34.59 -20.47
N ARG A 573 -17.66 -34.14 -21.33
CA ARG A 573 -17.95 -34.79 -22.61
C ARG A 573 -17.40 -33.96 -23.77
N GLN A 574 -17.10 -34.68 -24.86
CA GLN A 574 -16.81 -34.06 -26.16
C GLN A 574 -17.95 -33.10 -26.56
N GLY A 575 -17.64 -31.88 -27.01
CA GLY A 575 -18.61 -30.82 -27.30
C GLY A 575 -19.15 -30.12 -26.06
N GLY A 576 -18.57 -30.34 -24.88
CA GLY A 576 -18.95 -29.62 -23.66
C GLY A 576 -18.59 -28.14 -23.69
N PRO A 577 -19.20 -27.31 -22.81
CA PRO A 577 -18.90 -25.88 -22.71
C PRO A 577 -17.63 -25.62 -21.89
N ALA A 578 -16.95 -24.49 -22.17
CA ALA A 578 -15.86 -24.00 -21.33
C ALA A 578 -16.04 -22.53 -20.94
N VAL A 579 -15.40 -22.15 -19.85
CA VAL A 579 -15.31 -20.76 -19.36
C VAL A 579 -13.85 -20.43 -19.08
N ILE A 580 -13.39 -19.32 -19.60
CA ILE A 580 -12.07 -18.76 -19.28
C ILE A 580 -12.26 -17.65 -18.25
N PHE A 581 -11.62 -17.79 -17.09
CA PHE A 581 -11.54 -16.74 -16.08
C PHE A 581 -10.25 -15.95 -16.23
N VAL A 582 -10.37 -14.63 -16.10
CA VAL A 582 -9.28 -13.68 -16.24
C VAL A 582 -9.20 -12.82 -14.97
N HIS A 583 -8.12 -12.98 -14.21
CA HIS A 583 -7.95 -12.20 -12.97
C HIS A 583 -7.73 -10.70 -13.25
N GLY A 584 -8.01 -9.85 -12.28
CA GLY A 584 -7.74 -8.42 -12.31
C GLY A 584 -6.29 -8.09 -11.95
N SER A 585 -5.99 -6.79 -11.82
CA SER A 585 -4.64 -6.30 -11.48
C SER A 585 -3.56 -7.00 -12.29
N GLY A 586 -3.30 -6.53 -13.51
CA GLY A 586 -2.40 -7.18 -14.48
C GLY A 586 -0.99 -7.57 -13.95
N TYR A 587 -0.68 -7.21 -12.71
CA TYR A 587 0.54 -7.53 -11.97
C TYR A 587 0.32 -8.53 -10.80
N LEU A 588 -0.86 -9.17 -10.71
CA LEU A 588 -1.17 -10.18 -9.69
C LEU A 588 -0.76 -11.57 -10.19
N GLN A 589 -0.41 -12.48 -9.29
CA GLN A 589 -0.34 -13.91 -9.52
C GLN A 589 -1.58 -14.58 -8.91
N ASN A 590 -2.37 -15.31 -9.71
CA ASN A 590 -3.53 -16.06 -9.25
C ASN A 590 -3.37 -17.58 -9.38
N VAL A 591 -2.53 -18.04 -10.31
CA VAL A 591 -2.23 -19.48 -10.51
C VAL A 591 -1.05 -19.87 -9.63
N ASP A 592 -1.36 -20.25 -8.39
CA ASP A 592 -0.41 -20.73 -7.40
C ASP A 592 -1.12 -21.62 -6.35
N HIS A 593 -0.40 -22.09 -5.35
CA HIS A 593 -0.97 -22.94 -4.29
C HIS A 593 -1.42 -22.16 -3.05
N LYS A 594 -1.60 -20.84 -3.13
CA LYS A 594 -2.21 -20.07 -2.03
C LYS A 594 -3.73 -20.07 -2.13
N TRP A 595 -4.41 -19.76 -1.03
CA TRP A 595 -5.81 -19.35 -1.07
C TRP A 595 -5.96 -18.10 -1.93
N SER A 596 -6.79 -18.19 -2.97
CA SER A 596 -6.96 -17.12 -3.93
C SER A 596 -7.63 -15.90 -3.30
N THR A 597 -7.16 -14.70 -3.64
CA THR A 597 -7.88 -13.46 -3.40
C THR A 597 -9.21 -13.42 -4.16
N TYR A 598 -9.31 -14.23 -5.22
CA TYR A 598 -10.52 -14.50 -6.00
C TYR A 598 -11.24 -15.76 -5.48
N TYR A 599 -11.47 -15.87 -4.16
CA TYR A 599 -12.08 -17.06 -3.56
C TYR A 599 -13.58 -17.20 -3.89
N HIS A 600 -14.28 -16.11 -4.19
CA HIS A 600 -15.64 -16.18 -4.75
C HIS A 600 -15.63 -16.87 -6.10
N GLU A 601 -14.69 -16.51 -6.96
CA GLU A 601 -14.46 -17.10 -8.26
C GLU A 601 -14.01 -18.55 -8.13
N TYR A 602 -13.07 -18.87 -7.22
CA TYR A 602 -12.66 -20.23 -6.92
C TYR A 602 -13.87 -21.12 -6.58
N MET A 603 -14.76 -20.66 -5.70
CA MET A 603 -15.98 -21.40 -5.34
C MET A 603 -16.99 -21.46 -6.49
N PHE A 604 -17.07 -20.41 -7.30
CA PHE A 604 -17.93 -20.37 -8.49
C PHE A 604 -17.42 -21.30 -9.60
N HIS A 605 -16.10 -21.46 -9.73
CA HIS A 605 -15.50 -22.43 -10.65
C HIS A 605 -15.92 -23.88 -10.29
N HIS A 606 -16.01 -24.20 -9.00
CA HIS A 606 -16.56 -25.49 -8.55
C HIS A 606 -18.03 -25.65 -8.94
N LEU A 607 -18.83 -24.60 -8.77
CA LEU A 607 -20.23 -24.60 -9.21
C LEU A 607 -20.36 -24.82 -10.72
N LEU A 608 -19.57 -24.11 -11.51
CA LEU A 608 -19.54 -24.28 -12.97
C LEU A 608 -19.09 -25.71 -13.33
N MET A 609 -18.09 -26.24 -12.66
CA MET A 609 -17.60 -27.61 -12.85
C MET A 609 -18.71 -28.64 -12.57
N GLU A 610 -19.47 -28.51 -11.48
CA GLU A 610 -20.63 -29.35 -11.20
C GLU A 610 -21.73 -29.24 -12.27
N ARG A 611 -21.83 -28.05 -12.91
CA ARG A 611 -22.74 -27.78 -14.01
C ARG A 611 -22.25 -28.29 -15.37
N GLY A 612 -21.07 -28.93 -15.42
CA GLY A 612 -20.50 -29.54 -16.61
C GLY A 612 -19.61 -28.63 -17.45
N TYR A 613 -19.21 -27.47 -16.97
CA TYR A 613 -18.25 -26.58 -17.62
C TYR A 613 -16.81 -26.96 -17.29
N LEU A 614 -15.95 -26.95 -18.30
CA LEU A 614 -14.51 -26.86 -18.09
C LEU A 614 -14.17 -25.39 -17.77
N VAL A 615 -13.43 -25.11 -16.67
CA VAL A 615 -12.99 -23.75 -16.36
C VAL A 615 -11.47 -23.71 -16.38
N LEU A 616 -10.90 -22.70 -17.05
CA LEU A 616 -9.48 -22.35 -17.01
C LEU A 616 -9.32 -20.96 -16.40
N ASP A 617 -8.59 -20.87 -15.28
CA ASP A 617 -8.21 -19.66 -14.58
C ASP A 617 -6.74 -19.40 -14.92
N VAL A 618 -6.45 -18.32 -15.67
CA VAL A 618 -5.21 -18.15 -16.42
C VAL A 618 -4.34 -17.03 -15.86
N ASP A 619 -3.07 -17.32 -15.59
CA ASP A 619 -2.05 -16.27 -15.37
C ASP A 619 -1.41 -15.88 -16.71
N TYR A 620 -2.02 -14.92 -17.36
CA TYR A 620 -1.57 -14.39 -18.65
C TYR A 620 -0.28 -13.54 -18.49
N ARG A 621 0.45 -13.30 -19.59
CA ARG A 621 1.60 -12.38 -19.58
C ARG A 621 1.18 -10.99 -19.11
N GLY A 622 1.96 -10.42 -18.18
CA GLY A 622 1.63 -9.28 -17.33
C GLY A 622 1.55 -9.67 -15.86
N SER A 623 1.12 -10.92 -15.54
CA SER A 623 1.01 -11.43 -14.16
C SER A 623 2.37 -11.46 -13.44
N ALA A 624 2.37 -11.41 -12.09
CA ALA A 624 3.56 -11.53 -11.26
C ALA A 624 4.01 -12.99 -11.06
N GLY A 625 5.21 -13.17 -10.50
CA GLY A 625 5.72 -14.49 -10.07
C GLY A 625 6.56 -15.21 -11.12
N TYR A 626 6.65 -14.69 -12.32
CA TYR A 626 7.30 -15.33 -13.48
C TYR A 626 8.47 -14.51 -14.04
N GLY A 627 8.92 -13.50 -13.31
CA GLY A 627 10.04 -12.65 -13.68
C GLY A 627 9.67 -11.43 -14.54
N ARG A 628 10.69 -10.56 -14.73
CA ARG A 628 10.57 -9.28 -15.40
C ARG A 628 10.00 -9.40 -16.83
N GLY A 629 10.53 -10.32 -17.64
CA GLY A 629 10.12 -10.46 -19.05
C GLY A 629 8.64 -10.84 -19.20
N TRP A 630 8.10 -11.61 -18.26
CA TRP A 630 6.68 -11.92 -18.20
C TRP A 630 5.86 -10.69 -17.81
N ARG A 631 6.25 -10.02 -16.72
CA ARG A 631 5.57 -8.84 -16.18
C ARG A 631 5.53 -7.69 -17.19
N THR A 632 6.61 -7.44 -17.93
CA THR A 632 6.71 -6.31 -18.87
C THR A 632 6.23 -6.63 -20.28
N ALA A 633 5.72 -7.84 -20.54
CA ALA A 633 5.25 -8.25 -21.86
C ALA A 633 4.06 -7.43 -22.42
N VAL A 634 3.38 -6.69 -21.54
CA VAL A 634 2.26 -5.80 -21.84
C VAL A 634 2.69 -4.34 -22.06
N TYR A 635 4.00 -4.05 -22.03
CA TYR A 635 4.50 -2.69 -22.21
C TYR A 635 4.06 -2.10 -23.55
N GLN A 636 3.47 -0.90 -23.50
CA GLN A 636 2.86 -0.17 -24.63
C GLN A 636 1.69 -0.88 -25.32
N HIS A 637 1.28 -2.07 -24.87
CA HIS A 637 0.16 -2.80 -25.50
C HIS A 637 -0.53 -3.75 -24.51
N MET A 638 -1.35 -3.21 -23.61
CA MET A 638 -2.32 -4.00 -22.86
C MET A 638 -3.43 -4.47 -23.83
N GLY A 639 -3.85 -5.74 -23.73
CA GLY A 639 -4.72 -6.40 -24.73
C GLY A 639 -3.94 -6.97 -25.93
N GLY A 640 -2.60 -7.09 -25.79
CA GLY A 640 -1.72 -7.72 -26.77
C GLY A 640 -1.36 -9.17 -26.40
N LYS A 641 -0.19 -9.37 -25.77
CA LYS A 641 0.28 -10.70 -25.35
C LYS A 641 -0.58 -11.35 -24.29
N ASP A 642 -1.11 -10.57 -23.37
CA ASP A 642 -2.07 -10.97 -22.34
C ASP A 642 -3.36 -11.52 -22.96
N LEU A 643 -3.92 -10.84 -23.95
CA LEU A 643 -5.10 -11.33 -24.70
C LEU A 643 -4.76 -12.57 -25.56
N ASP A 644 -3.60 -12.59 -26.20
CA ASP A 644 -3.14 -13.74 -26.97
C ASP A 644 -3.14 -15.01 -26.11
N ASP A 645 -2.64 -14.94 -24.87
CA ASP A 645 -2.59 -16.06 -23.92
C ASP A 645 -4.00 -16.56 -23.54
N ILE A 646 -4.95 -15.64 -23.34
CA ILE A 646 -6.36 -15.95 -23.05
C ILE A 646 -7.03 -16.67 -24.25
N VAL A 647 -6.79 -16.19 -25.46
CA VAL A 647 -7.31 -16.81 -26.68
C VAL A 647 -6.70 -18.19 -26.89
N ASP A 648 -5.42 -18.35 -26.61
CA ASP A 648 -4.74 -19.65 -26.71
C ASP A 648 -5.22 -20.63 -25.64
N ALA A 649 -5.60 -20.17 -24.44
CA ALA A 649 -6.27 -21.00 -23.42
C ALA A 649 -7.64 -21.49 -23.92
N ALA A 650 -8.41 -20.66 -24.60
CA ALA A 650 -9.67 -21.08 -25.21
C ALA A 650 -9.45 -22.14 -26.30
N ARG A 651 -8.45 -21.96 -27.16
CA ARG A 651 -8.06 -22.95 -28.20
C ARG A 651 -7.54 -24.25 -27.60
N TYR A 652 -6.79 -24.16 -26.49
CA TYR A 652 -6.32 -25.33 -25.75
C TYR A 652 -7.51 -26.15 -25.20
N ALA A 653 -8.55 -25.50 -24.67
CA ALA A 653 -9.76 -26.19 -24.23
C ALA A 653 -10.44 -26.97 -25.36
N VAL A 654 -10.48 -26.40 -26.57
CA VAL A 654 -11.00 -27.09 -27.77
C VAL A 654 -10.10 -28.26 -28.16
N ALA A 655 -8.81 -28.03 -28.33
CA ALA A 655 -7.88 -29.01 -28.89
C ALA A 655 -7.59 -30.18 -27.94
N GLN A 656 -7.45 -29.94 -26.65
CA GLN A 656 -7.02 -30.94 -25.67
C GLN A 656 -8.16 -31.57 -24.87
N HIS A 657 -9.29 -30.87 -24.76
CA HIS A 657 -10.41 -31.31 -23.93
C HIS A 657 -11.71 -31.51 -24.72
N GLY A 658 -11.68 -31.19 -26.03
CA GLY A 658 -12.85 -31.41 -26.90
C GLY A 658 -14.01 -30.48 -26.61
N THR A 659 -13.72 -29.27 -26.09
CA THR A 659 -14.72 -28.20 -25.94
C THR A 659 -15.33 -27.83 -27.30
N ASP A 660 -16.62 -27.56 -27.33
CA ASP A 660 -17.25 -26.99 -28.51
C ASP A 660 -16.77 -25.54 -28.72
N PRO A 661 -16.14 -25.20 -29.86
CA PRO A 661 -15.62 -23.85 -30.12
C PRO A 661 -16.72 -22.78 -30.15
N LYS A 662 -18.00 -23.14 -30.20
CA LYS A 662 -19.13 -22.22 -30.17
C LYS A 662 -19.69 -22.05 -28.75
N ARG A 663 -19.15 -22.74 -27.75
CA ARG A 663 -19.67 -22.79 -26.39
C ARG A 663 -18.57 -22.40 -25.38
N ILE A 664 -17.86 -21.33 -25.69
CA ILE A 664 -16.80 -20.79 -24.83
C ILE A 664 -17.24 -19.42 -24.29
N GLY A 665 -17.23 -19.29 -22.98
CA GLY A 665 -17.46 -18.04 -22.27
C GLY A 665 -16.17 -17.47 -21.70
N ILE A 666 -16.21 -16.18 -21.35
CA ILE A 666 -15.11 -15.47 -20.69
C ILE A 666 -15.68 -14.56 -19.61
N TYR A 667 -14.99 -14.43 -18.48
CA TYR A 667 -15.33 -13.40 -17.51
C TYR A 667 -14.13 -13.01 -16.66
N GLY A 668 -14.19 -11.79 -16.10
CA GLY A 668 -13.19 -11.28 -15.19
C GLY A 668 -13.50 -9.87 -14.71
N GLY A 669 -12.81 -9.46 -13.64
CA GLY A 669 -13.01 -8.16 -13.00
C GLY A 669 -11.83 -7.21 -13.20
N SER A 670 -12.09 -5.88 -13.22
CA SER A 670 -11.04 -4.86 -13.33
C SER A 670 -10.24 -5.01 -14.63
N TYR A 671 -8.92 -5.28 -14.53
CA TYR A 671 -8.10 -5.66 -15.69
C TYR A 671 -8.65 -6.89 -16.42
N GLY A 672 -9.16 -7.88 -15.69
CA GLY A 672 -9.83 -9.04 -16.28
C GLY A 672 -11.12 -8.66 -17.00
N GLY A 673 -11.86 -7.67 -16.52
CA GLY A 673 -13.00 -7.08 -17.21
C GLY A 673 -12.61 -6.34 -18.48
N PHE A 674 -11.49 -5.62 -18.45
CA PHE A 674 -10.86 -5.01 -19.62
C PHE A 674 -10.50 -6.07 -20.67
N LEU A 675 -9.79 -7.14 -20.27
CA LEU A 675 -9.43 -8.23 -21.20
C LEU A 675 -10.67 -8.98 -21.71
N THR A 676 -11.72 -9.13 -20.90
CA THR A 676 -13.01 -9.67 -21.35
C THR A 676 -13.60 -8.80 -22.47
N LEU A 677 -13.60 -7.48 -22.33
CA LEU A 677 -14.07 -6.56 -23.37
C LEU A 677 -13.19 -6.65 -24.62
N MET A 678 -11.86 -6.62 -24.48
CA MET A 678 -10.93 -6.79 -25.60
C MET A 678 -11.19 -8.11 -26.35
N ALA A 679 -11.39 -9.20 -25.62
CA ALA A 679 -11.70 -10.51 -26.19
C ALA A 679 -13.03 -10.48 -26.97
N MET A 680 -14.09 -9.95 -26.39
CA MET A 680 -15.41 -9.88 -27.02
C MET A 680 -15.45 -8.97 -28.25
N PHE A 681 -14.61 -7.94 -28.30
CA PHE A 681 -14.61 -6.95 -29.38
C PHE A 681 -13.59 -7.27 -30.49
N THR A 682 -12.42 -7.83 -30.14
CA THR A 682 -11.34 -8.08 -31.12
C THR A 682 -11.24 -9.55 -31.54
N GLN A 683 -11.82 -10.47 -30.73
CA GLN A 683 -11.85 -11.92 -31.01
C GLN A 683 -13.29 -12.47 -30.99
N PRO A 684 -14.24 -11.85 -31.74
CA PRO A 684 -15.68 -12.10 -31.60
C PRO A 684 -16.13 -13.49 -32.04
N ASP A 685 -15.26 -14.25 -32.74
CA ASP A 685 -15.54 -15.60 -33.18
C ASP A 685 -15.03 -16.69 -32.21
N VAL A 686 -14.36 -16.28 -31.12
CA VAL A 686 -13.83 -17.20 -30.10
C VAL A 686 -14.78 -17.34 -28.91
N PHE A 687 -15.38 -16.25 -28.46
CA PHE A 687 -16.20 -16.21 -27.26
C PHE A 687 -17.66 -15.93 -27.59
N ALA A 688 -18.56 -16.86 -27.21
CA ALA A 688 -19.99 -16.72 -27.42
C ALA A 688 -20.66 -15.81 -26.40
N ALA A 689 -20.09 -15.71 -25.17
CA ALA A 689 -20.61 -14.86 -24.11
C ALA A 689 -19.45 -14.32 -23.23
N GLY A 690 -19.59 -13.09 -22.78
CA GLY A 690 -18.62 -12.45 -21.86
C GLY A 690 -19.30 -11.68 -20.74
N ALA A 691 -18.73 -11.76 -19.51
CA ALA A 691 -19.13 -10.91 -18.40
C ALA A 691 -17.93 -10.06 -17.94
N ALA A 692 -18.02 -8.76 -18.21
CA ALA A 692 -17.00 -7.78 -17.83
C ALA A 692 -17.41 -7.10 -16.51
N LEU A 693 -16.65 -7.34 -15.44
CA LEU A 693 -16.97 -6.82 -14.12
C LEU A 693 -16.07 -5.61 -13.85
N ARG A 694 -16.69 -4.45 -13.52
CA ARG A 694 -15.95 -3.19 -13.24
C ARG A 694 -14.78 -2.95 -14.20
N PRO A 695 -15.03 -2.97 -15.54
CA PRO A 695 -13.95 -3.00 -16.53
C PRO A 695 -13.37 -1.61 -16.80
N VAL A 696 -12.06 -1.52 -17.01
CA VAL A 696 -11.47 -0.35 -17.67
C VAL A 696 -11.84 -0.41 -19.15
N THR A 697 -12.44 0.68 -19.68
CA THR A 697 -12.86 0.78 -21.07
C THR A 697 -11.97 1.71 -21.89
N ASP A 698 -11.31 2.65 -21.23
CA ASP A 698 -10.38 3.62 -21.82
C ASP A 698 -9.24 3.93 -20.82
N TRP A 699 -8.05 3.49 -21.12
CA TRP A 699 -6.89 3.69 -20.25
C TRP A 699 -6.51 5.17 -20.08
N ALA A 700 -6.94 6.07 -20.97
CA ALA A 700 -6.72 7.50 -20.83
C ALA A 700 -7.49 8.12 -19.66
N THR A 701 -8.52 7.44 -19.14
CA THR A 701 -9.29 7.86 -17.97
C THR A 701 -8.84 7.18 -16.67
N TYR A 702 -7.78 6.36 -16.71
CA TYR A 702 -7.30 5.66 -15.51
C TYR A 702 -6.19 6.44 -14.78
N ASN A 703 -5.73 5.93 -13.61
CA ASN A 703 -4.76 6.63 -12.77
C ASN A 703 -3.37 6.73 -13.40
N HIS A 704 -2.65 7.81 -13.03
CA HIS A 704 -1.34 8.10 -13.58
C HIS A 704 -0.30 7.05 -13.17
N GLY A 705 -0.22 6.70 -11.89
CA GLY A 705 0.87 5.88 -11.35
C GLY A 705 0.94 4.46 -11.94
N TYR A 706 -0.23 3.85 -12.26
CA TYR A 706 -0.27 2.53 -12.90
C TYR A 706 -0.11 2.62 -14.43
N THR A 707 -0.87 3.52 -15.05
CA THR A 707 -1.00 3.52 -16.51
C THR A 707 0.24 4.06 -17.20
N SER A 708 0.88 5.09 -16.61
CA SER A 708 2.11 5.67 -17.17
C SER A 708 3.31 4.71 -17.11
N ASP A 709 3.35 3.78 -16.15
CA ASP A 709 4.36 2.71 -16.11
C ASP A 709 4.31 1.87 -17.38
N ILE A 710 3.09 1.50 -17.82
CA ILE A 710 2.86 0.50 -18.86
C ILE A 710 2.70 1.14 -20.25
N LEU A 711 1.95 2.25 -20.35
CA LEU A 711 1.61 2.88 -21.64
C LEU A 711 2.32 4.22 -21.87
N ASN A 712 3.23 4.65 -20.98
CA ASN A 712 3.74 6.01 -20.91
C ASN A 712 2.60 7.02 -20.61
N THR A 713 2.63 8.24 -21.15
CA THR A 713 1.50 9.18 -21.06
C THR A 713 0.76 9.29 -22.40
N PRO A 714 -0.54 9.65 -22.40
CA PRO A 714 -1.29 9.80 -23.66
C PRO A 714 -0.68 10.81 -24.62
N GLN A 715 0.04 11.82 -24.11
CA GLN A 715 0.72 12.83 -24.90
C GLN A 715 2.01 12.30 -25.53
N ALA A 716 2.69 11.37 -24.86
CA ALA A 716 3.94 10.78 -25.34
C ALA A 716 3.69 9.61 -26.31
N ASP A 717 2.66 8.80 -26.08
CA ASP A 717 2.35 7.63 -26.90
C ASP A 717 0.81 7.42 -27.04
N PRO A 718 0.13 8.28 -27.81
CA PRO A 718 -1.34 8.19 -27.98
C PRO A 718 -1.76 6.86 -28.63
N GLU A 719 -0.91 6.26 -29.45
CA GLU A 719 -1.21 5.00 -30.12
C GLU A 719 -1.25 3.83 -29.14
N ALA A 720 -0.40 3.82 -28.12
CA ALA A 720 -0.46 2.82 -27.05
C ALA A 720 -1.83 2.83 -26.35
N TYR A 721 -2.40 3.99 -26.12
CA TYR A 721 -3.72 4.16 -25.52
C TYR A 721 -4.85 3.69 -26.45
N HIS A 722 -4.79 4.09 -27.72
CA HIS A 722 -5.81 3.68 -28.70
C HIS A 722 -5.87 2.16 -28.84
N ARG A 723 -4.72 1.50 -29.06
CA ARG A 723 -4.70 0.04 -29.26
C ARG A 723 -5.00 -0.77 -27.98
N SER A 724 -4.87 -0.16 -26.82
CA SER A 724 -5.10 -0.81 -25.52
C SER A 724 -6.49 -0.54 -24.92
N SER A 725 -7.32 0.31 -25.53
CA SER A 725 -8.61 0.70 -24.92
C SER A 725 -9.80 0.09 -25.65
N PRO A 726 -10.59 -0.78 -24.98
CA PRO A 726 -11.69 -1.54 -25.63
C PRO A 726 -12.74 -0.67 -26.30
N ILE A 727 -12.99 0.53 -25.80
CA ILE A 727 -14.02 1.43 -26.34
C ILE A 727 -13.84 1.73 -27.84
N PHE A 728 -12.61 1.69 -28.34
CA PHE A 728 -12.31 1.90 -29.75
C PHE A 728 -12.66 0.67 -30.63
N PHE A 729 -12.82 -0.52 -30.03
CA PHE A 729 -13.08 -1.77 -30.72
C PHE A 729 -14.52 -2.28 -30.52
N ALA A 730 -15.40 -1.53 -29.85
CA ALA A 730 -16.76 -1.93 -29.48
C ALA A 730 -17.63 -2.32 -30.69
N GLU A 731 -17.27 -1.86 -31.92
CA GLU A 731 -17.91 -2.27 -33.18
C GLU A 731 -17.83 -3.77 -33.43
N GLY A 732 -16.77 -4.44 -32.94
CA GLY A 732 -16.54 -5.87 -33.14
C GLY A 732 -17.46 -6.79 -32.32
N LEU A 733 -18.28 -6.29 -31.38
CA LEU A 733 -19.15 -7.11 -30.53
C LEU A 733 -20.12 -7.95 -31.36
N LYS A 734 -20.09 -9.29 -31.19
CA LYS A 734 -21.03 -10.26 -31.78
C LYS A 734 -21.74 -11.11 -30.72
N GLY A 735 -21.01 -11.60 -29.71
CA GLY A 735 -21.52 -12.46 -28.64
C GLY A 735 -22.35 -11.70 -27.61
N ALA A 736 -22.91 -12.43 -26.65
CA ALA A 736 -23.69 -11.84 -25.55
C ALA A 736 -22.74 -11.21 -24.50
N LEU A 737 -22.95 -9.93 -24.16
CA LEU A 737 -22.14 -9.19 -23.21
C LEU A 737 -22.96 -8.75 -22.00
N LEU A 738 -22.46 -9.05 -20.81
CA LEU A 738 -22.92 -8.49 -19.53
C LEU A 738 -21.83 -7.61 -18.95
N ILE A 739 -22.18 -6.38 -18.54
CA ILE A 739 -21.29 -5.48 -17.80
C ILE A 739 -21.85 -5.29 -16.39
N CYS A 740 -21.10 -5.59 -15.35
CA CYS A 740 -21.44 -5.36 -13.95
C CYS A 740 -20.50 -4.30 -13.37
N HIS A 741 -21.05 -3.26 -12.68
CA HIS A 741 -20.20 -2.19 -12.17
C HIS A 741 -20.80 -1.51 -10.93
N GLY A 742 -19.97 -1.29 -9.91
CA GLY A 742 -20.29 -0.49 -8.75
C GLY A 742 -20.38 1.00 -9.09
N MET A 743 -21.44 1.67 -8.64
CA MET A 743 -21.63 3.07 -9.02
C MET A 743 -20.81 4.04 -8.18
N VAL A 744 -20.30 3.62 -7.02
CA VAL A 744 -19.40 4.41 -6.17
C VAL A 744 -17.95 3.93 -6.29
N ASP A 745 -17.61 3.20 -7.37
CA ASP A 745 -16.25 2.74 -7.66
C ASP A 745 -15.30 3.94 -7.87
N THR A 746 -14.34 4.07 -6.94
CA THR A 746 -13.32 5.13 -6.94
C THR A 746 -12.01 4.70 -7.59
N ASN A 747 -11.87 3.42 -7.95
CA ASN A 747 -10.70 2.87 -8.65
C ASN A 747 -10.90 2.85 -10.17
N VAL A 748 -11.87 2.07 -10.67
CA VAL A 748 -12.34 2.17 -12.06
C VAL A 748 -13.69 2.86 -12.02
N GLU A 749 -13.74 4.12 -12.34
CA GLU A 749 -14.95 4.91 -12.16
C GLU A 749 -16.08 4.41 -13.08
N PHE A 750 -17.32 4.39 -12.57
CA PHE A 750 -18.51 3.99 -13.30
C PHE A 750 -18.68 4.76 -14.62
N GLN A 751 -18.04 5.92 -14.75
CA GLN A 751 -17.94 6.70 -15.99
C GLN A 751 -17.45 5.87 -17.18
N ASP A 752 -16.56 4.91 -16.98
CA ASP A 752 -16.06 4.02 -18.02
C ASP A 752 -17.19 3.19 -18.64
N THR A 753 -18.02 2.58 -17.79
CA THR A 753 -19.21 1.84 -18.26
C THR A 753 -20.23 2.76 -18.93
N VAL A 754 -20.46 3.96 -18.42
CA VAL A 754 -21.38 4.94 -19.02
C VAL A 754 -20.93 5.32 -20.44
N ARG A 755 -19.64 5.61 -20.63
CA ARG A 755 -19.06 5.94 -21.93
C ARG A 755 -19.15 4.77 -22.93
N LEU A 756 -18.81 3.56 -22.48
CA LEU A 756 -18.95 2.36 -23.32
C LEU A 756 -20.42 2.08 -23.70
N THR A 757 -21.34 2.25 -22.75
CA THR A 757 -22.77 2.11 -22.99
C THR A 757 -23.25 3.05 -24.11
N GLN A 758 -22.87 4.34 -24.04
CA GLN A 758 -23.19 5.30 -25.11
C GLN A 758 -22.61 4.87 -26.46
N ARG A 759 -21.35 4.38 -26.45
CA ARG A 759 -20.69 3.90 -27.68
C ARG A 759 -21.43 2.71 -28.30
N LEU A 760 -21.86 1.72 -27.50
CA LEU A 760 -22.62 0.56 -27.98
C LEU A 760 -23.97 0.96 -28.57
N ILE A 761 -24.66 1.95 -27.97
CA ILE A 761 -25.92 2.52 -28.50
C ILE A 761 -25.69 3.16 -29.86
N GLU A 762 -24.65 4.01 -30.03
CA GLU A 762 -24.30 4.65 -31.28
C GLU A 762 -23.94 3.65 -32.39
N LEU A 763 -23.36 2.51 -32.01
CA LEU A 763 -22.99 1.41 -32.91
C LEU A 763 -24.18 0.45 -33.17
N HIS A 764 -25.38 0.73 -32.63
CA HIS A 764 -26.57 -0.11 -32.75
C HIS A 764 -26.36 -1.56 -32.37
N LYS A 765 -25.58 -1.81 -31.29
CA LYS A 765 -25.37 -3.15 -30.76
C LYS A 765 -26.57 -3.55 -29.85
N GLU A 766 -27.00 -4.81 -29.95
CA GLU A 766 -28.21 -5.28 -29.24
C GLU A 766 -27.93 -6.35 -28.18
N ASN A 767 -26.87 -7.14 -28.34
CA ASN A 767 -26.57 -8.30 -27.48
C ASN A 767 -25.77 -7.92 -26.22
N TRP A 768 -26.16 -6.86 -25.54
CA TRP A 768 -25.46 -6.43 -24.32
C TRP A 768 -26.47 -5.96 -23.24
N SER A 769 -26.00 -6.00 -21.98
CA SER A 769 -26.71 -5.50 -20.83
C SER A 769 -25.75 -4.95 -19.78
N VAL A 770 -26.25 -4.01 -18.96
CA VAL A 770 -25.51 -3.43 -17.83
C VAL A 770 -26.28 -3.71 -16.54
N ALA A 771 -25.57 -4.14 -15.51
CA ALA A 771 -26.06 -4.26 -14.14
C ALA A 771 -25.31 -3.27 -13.24
N PRO A 772 -25.90 -2.11 -12.90
CA PRO A 772 -25.30 -1.17 -11.95
C PRO A 772 -25.54 -1.61 -10.52
N TYR A 773 -24.53 -1.41 -9.64
CA TYR A 773 -24.61 -1.68 -8.20
C TYR A 773 -24.42 -0.37 -7.42
N PRO A 774 -25.53 0.29 -7.00
CA PRO A 774 -25.53 1.68 -6.57
C PRO A 774 -24.67 2.00 -5.35
N VAL A 775 -24.47 1.03 -4.44
CA VAL A 775 -23.74 1.23 -3.17
C VAL A 775 -22.37 0.56 -3.13
N GLU A 776 -21.97 -0.09 -4.23
CA GLU A 776 -20.74 -0.86 -4.28
C GLU A 776 -19.60 -0.06 -4.90
N ASP A 777 -18.40 -0.18 -4.28
CA ASP A 777 -17.13 0.29 -4.79
C ASP A 777 -16.48 -0.79 -5.69
N HIS A 778 -15.22 -0.65 -6.01
CA HIS A 778 -14.44 -1.54 -6.90
C HIS A 778 -14.47 -3.00 -6.43
N THR A 779 -14.33 -3.25 -5.14
CA THR A 779 -14.55 -4.57 -4.54
C THR A 779 -15.87 -4.53 -3.80
N PHE A 780 -16.82 -5.37 -4.24
CA PHE A 780 -18.12 -5.46 -3.59
C PHE A 780 -17.98 -5.89 -2.13
N VAL A 781 -18.78 -5.27 -1.26
CA VAL A 781 -18.78 -5.57 0.17
C VAL A 781 -19.97 -6.45 0.55
N LEU A 782 -21.15 -6.18 -0.05
CA LEU A 782 -22.38 -6.87 0.35
C LEU A 782 -22.50 -8.25 -0.31
N ALA A 783 -22.75 -9.27 0.49
CA ALA A 783 -23.00 -10.63 -0.01
C ALA A 783 -24.18 -10.70 -0.99
N SER A 784 -25.20 -9.84 -0.82
CA SER A 784 -26.32 -9.73 -1.75
C SER A 784 -25.92 -9.22 -3.14
N SER A 785 -24.98 -8.28 -3.20
CA SER A 785 -24.47 -7.74 -4.46
C SER A 785 -23.64 -8.80 -5.19
N TRP A 786 -22.75 -9.50 -4.48
CA TRP A 786 -22.02 -10.65 -5.00
C TRP A 786 -22.95 -11.73 -5.54
N ALA A 787 -24.01 -12.08 -4.79
CA ALA A 787 -24.97 -13.11 -5.21
C ALA A 787 -25.74 -12.69 -6.46
N ASP A 788 -26.18 -11.44 -6.59
CA ASP A 788 -26.87 -10.95 -7.78
C ASP A 788 -25.95 -10.94 -9.01
N GLU A 789 -24.72 -10.45 -8.86
CA GLU A 789 -23.72 -10.43 -9.94
C GLU A 789 -23.47 -11.85 -10.49
N TYR A 790 -23.18 -12.80 -9.61
CA TYR A 790 -22.86 -14.17 -10.05
C TYR A 790 -24.08 -14.97 -10.53
N LYS A 791 -25.29 -14.66 -10.09
CA LYS A 791 -26.53 -15.17 -10.68
C LYS A 791 -26.71 -14.69 -12.13
N ARG A 792 -26.38 -13.42 -12.40
CA ARG A 792 -26.43 -12.87 -13.76
C ARG A 792 -25.38 -13.53 -14.67
N ILE A 793 -24.15 -13.71 -14.16
CA ILE A 793 -23.08 -14.39 -14.89
C ILE A 793 -23.48 -15.84 -15.20
N LEU A 794 -23.98 -16.57 -14.21
CA LEU A 794 -24.44 -17.96 -14.40
C LEU A 794 -25.56 -18.02 -15.44
N LYS A 795 -26.56 -17.15 -15.35
CA LYS A 795 -27.64 -17.06 -16.32
C LYS A 795 -27.16 -16.74 -17.72
N LEU A 796 -26.18 -15.82 -17.87
CA LEU A 796 -25.55 -15.52 -19.17
C LEU A 796 -24.94 -16.77 -19.78
N PHE A 797 -24.14 -17.51 -19.03
CA PHE A 797 -23.49 -18.73 -19.51
C PHE A 797 -24.48 -19.85 -19.79
N GLU A 798 -25.46 -20.09 -18.93
CA GLU A 798 -26.50 -21.10 -19.16
C GLU A 798 -27.35 -20.80 -20.40
N SER A 799 -27.60 -19.54 -20.71
CA SER A 799 -28.40 -19.14 -21.87
C SER A 799 -27.64 -19.20 -23.19
N ASN A 800 -26.32 -19.04 -23.17
CA ASN A 800 -25.52 -18.88 -24.40
C ASN A 800 -24.52 -20.02 -24.65
N LEU A 801 -24.21 -20.85 -23.65
CA LEU A 801 -23.20 -21.89 -23.75
C LEU A 801 -23.75 -23.33 -23.58
N LYS A 802 -25.05 -23.51 -23.29
CA LYS A 802 -25.69 -24.83 -23.13
C LYS A 802 -26.47 -25.26 -24.36
#